data_cd6588762be1169a98e4bca23d88856a
#
_entry.id   cd6588762be1169a98e4bca23d88856a
#
_cell.length_a   1.000
_cell.length_b   1.000
_cell.length_c   1.000
_cell.angle_alpha   90.00
_cell.angle_beta   90.00
_cell.angle_gamma   90.00
#
_symmetry.space_group_name_H-M   'P 1'
#
loop_
_entity.id
_entity.type
_entity.pdbx_description
1 polymer ?
#
loop_
_entity_poly.entity_id
_entity_poly.type
_entity_poly.pdbx_seq_one_letter_code
_entity_poly.pdbx_strand_id
1 'polypeptide(L)'
;MPDLDEKYSEFSREIGNEPDSAQSAGGNTEKPQPDFSENADLYAVLCVGKNATRDDIKSAYRRLAKEYHPDVSTDENAEEKFKKIQHAYDVLFDDVQRAMYDLGGETVTGMTYEERLKSVFQGRIVRKDLTKKIKEGANVPVYVLEFLLGQYCSSDDPAIIETGVETVKKILSDNFVRPDEAQKVLSLLKMHGSHTVIDMVTVHLDMRKDVYLAEFSNLGVKDIPIEDEYPQKYDRLLCGGIWCIVQLSYEFIEEDKKAAPIRINRVTPIQMPHVDLEEIKQGRKAFSKEEWLGLMLRSAGYEPESLTYREQWLLLTRMIPLVENNFNLCELGPRSTGKSHIYKEISPNSILVSGGQTTVANLFYNMGRKTVGLVGLWDCVAFDEVAGIKFKDKDGVQIMKDYMASGSFARGKEEKAASASMVFVGNINQSVDVVLKTSTLFEPFPPEMGTDTAFLDRIHCYLPGWEIPKFRPEHFANSYGFISDYLAEFIRELRKVQYGDALDKYFKLGKNLNQRDTIAVRRMLDGYLKLMYPNGEFTKDELEECLRLSLEMRRRVKEQLKKLGGMEFYDVNFSYIDNETFEEKYVSVPEQGGDTLIPEGTCAPGQVYNISRGKSGMIGAFRLESQMLPGNGKFDKTGLGSDGKAKEAANTAFNFLKANARHISGNISTTEKDYIINYQDLQGIGMTEKLALPTVIALCSIALGRPTLSSLAVLGDISIGGTLIKVDELANTLQACADSGAKKVLLPAVSMMDFATVPADLMTVFQLIPYQNAEDAVFKALGVE
;
A
#
# COMPACT_ATOMS: atom_id res chain seq x y z
N MET A 1 19.93 -25.34 -25.23
CA MET A 1 18.86 -26.19 -25.71
C MET A 1 18.99 -27.52 -25.01
N PRO A 2 18.40 -27.68 -23.87
CA PRO A 2 17.76 -28.93 -23.46
C PRO A 2 16.32 -28.59 -23.13
N ASP A 3 15.41 -29.55 -23.14
CA ASP A 3 13.99 -29.52 -22.75
C ASP A 3 12.90 -29.35 -23.81
N LEU A 4 13.15 -29.73 -25.03
CA LEU A 4 12.02 -30.02 -25.93
C LEU A 4 11.49 -31.45 -25.72
N ASP A 5 12.37 -32.41 -25.42
CA ASP A 5 12.00 -33.82 -25.25
C ASP A 5 11.25 -34.13 -23.95
N GLU A 6 11.47 -33.38 -22.86
CA GLU A 6 10.78 -33.57 -21.58
C GLU A 6 9.34 -33.05 -21.63
N LYS A 7 9.12 -31.92 -22.27
CA LYS A 7 7.75 -31.38 -22.51
C LYS A 7 6.94 -32.30 -23.45
N TYR A 8 7.58 -32.94 -24.41
CA TYR A 8 6.93 -33.90 -25.28
C TYR A 8 6.49 -35.18 -24.56
N SER A 9 7.26 -35.65 -23.57
CA SER A 9 6.92 -36.84 -22.80
C SER A 9 5.78 -36.65 -21.80
N GLU A 10 5.63 -35.45 -21.22
CA GLU A 10 4.47 -35.09 -20.37
C GLU A 10 3.20 -34.94 -21.21
N PHE A 11 3.30 -34.30 -22.36
CA PHE A 11 2.17 -34.09 -23.27
C PHE A 11 1.59 -35.39 -23.85
N SER A 12 2.43 -36.38 -24.14
CA SER A 12 1.98 -37.70 -24.60
C SER A 12 1.27 -38.53 -23.53
N ARG A 13 1.48 -38.23 -22.24
CA ARG A 13 0.79 -38.87 -21.13
C ARG A 13 -0.60 -38.28 -20.84
N GLU A 14 -0.81 -36.99 -21.12
CA GLU A 14 -2.11 -36.33 -20.92
C GLU A 14 -3.15 -36.65 -22.01
N ILE A 15 -2.73 -37.01 -23.23
CA ILE A 15 -3.64 -37.32 -24.35
C ILE A 15 -4.30 -38.71 -24.21
N GLY A 16 -3.81 -39.56 -23.31
CA GLY A 16 -4.20 -40.98 -23.23
C GLY A 16 -5.44 -41.29 -22.36
N ASN A 17 -5.97 -40.39 -21.61
CA ASN A 17 -7.02 -40.69 -20.61
C ASN A 17 -8.15 -39.65 -20.53
N GLU A 18 -9.07 -39.66 -21.54
CA GLU A 18 -10.44 -39.18 -21.27
C GLU A 18 -11.43 -39.82 -22.29
N PRO A 19 -12.64 -40.24 -21.88
CA PRO A 19 -13.59 -40.91 -22.75
C PRO A 19 -14.46 -39.96 -23.57
N ASP A 20 -14.65 -40.28 -24.83
CA ASP A 20 -15.57 -39.65 -25.78
C ASP A 20 -17.01 -39.63 -25.21
N SER A 21 -17.55 -38.44 -24.99
CA SER A 21 -18.99 -38.24 -24.88
C SER A 21 -19.43 -36.85 -25.39
N ALA A 22 -19.74 -36.76 -26.67
CA ALA A 22 -20.68 -35.77 -27.20
C ALA A 22 -21.35 -36.29 -28.48
N GLN A 23 -22.58 -36.70 -28.33
CA GLN A 23 -23.49 -36.99 -29.48
C GLN A 23 -24.08 -35.70 -30.06
N SER A 24 -23.82 -35.55 -31.32
CA SER A 24 -24.61 -34.99 -32.45
C SER A 24 -25.89 -34.17 -32.17
N ALA A 25 -25.87 -32.94 -32.65
CA ALA A 25 -27.03 -32.30 -33.27
C ALA A 25 -26.61 -31.86 -34.67
N GLY A 26 -27.32 -32.36 -35.68
CA GLY A 26 -27.00 -32.19 -37.09
C GLY A 26 -27.34 -30.80 -37.60
N GLY A 27 -26.44 -30.26 -38.40
CA GLY A 27 -26.59 -29.10 -39.24
C GLY A 27 -25.36 -29.06 -40.15
N ASN A 28 -25.56 -29.24 -41.44
CA ASN A 28 -24.52 -29.24 -42.46
C ASN A 28 -23.95 -27.82 -42.59
N THR A 29 -22.93 -27.50 -41.84
CA THR A 29 -22.04 -26.35 -42.08
C THR A 29 -20.63 -26.91 -42.21
N GLU A 30 -20.00 -26.67 -43.35
CA GLU A 30 -18.60 -26.99 -43.59
C GLU A 30 -17.76 -26.51 -42.39
N LYS A 31 -17.00 -27.41 -41.78
CA LYS A 31 -16.09 -27.02 -40.67
C LYS A 31 -15.07 -26.01 -41.24
N PRO A 32 -14.87 -24.86 -40.54
CA PRO A 32 -13.85 -23.92 -40.99
C PRO A 32 -12.52 -24.65 -41.13
N GLN A 33 -11.88 -24.57 -42.29
CA GLN A 33 -10.57 -25.13 -42.53
C GLN A 33 -9.48 -24.15 -42.11
N PRO A 34 -8.36 -24.63 -41.53
CA PRO A 34 -7.26 -23.76 -41.14
C PRO A 34 -6.62 -23.13 -42.38
N ASP A 35 -6.32 -21.84 -42.31
CA ASP A 35 -5.60 -21.11 -43.33
C ASP A 35 -4.08 -21.19 -43.06
N PHE A 36 -3.34 -21.82 -43.96
CA PHE A 36 -1.89 -21.97 -43.86
C PHE A 36 -1.11 -21.11 -44.87
N SER A 37 -1.74 -20.06 -45.43
CA SER A 37 -1.03 -19.09 -46.29
C SER A 37 0.13 -18.41 -45.57
N GLU A 38 1.08 -17.82 -46.31
CA GLU A 38 2.30 -17.21 -45.75
C GLU A 38 2.00 -16.05 -44.77
N ASN A 39 0.87 -15.34 -44.96
CA ASN A 39 0.43 -14.22 -44.14
C ASN A 39 -0.94 -14.50 -43.49
N ALA A 40 -1.24 -15.74 -43.13
CA ALA A 40 -2.52 -16.09 -42.50
C ALA A 40 -2.64 -15.46 -41.13
N ASP A 41 -3.86 -14.91 -40.81
CA ASP A 41 -4.22 -14.49 -39.46
C ASP A 41 -4.13 -15.68 -38.49
N LEU A 42 -3.45 -15.52 -37.35
CA LEU A 42 -3.24 -16.62 -36.40
C LEU A 42 -4.56 -17.19 -35.87
N TYR A 43 -5.61 -16.39 -35.80
CA TYR A 43 -6.96 -16.86 -35.46
C TYR A 43 -7.53 -17.76 -36.56
N ALA A 44 -7.24 -17.47 -37.83
CA ALA A 44 -7.65 -18.30 -38.97
C ALA A 44 -6.86 -19.60 -39.02
N VAL A 45 -5.56 -19.60 -38.63
CA VAL A 45 -4.73 -20.81 -38.49
C VAL A 45 -5.33 -21.79 -37.50
N LEU A 46 -5.85 -21.28 -36.32
CA LEU A 46 -6.48 -22.14 -35.32
C LEU A 46 -7.98 -22.35 -35.56
N CYS A 47 -8.57 -21.74 -36.59
CA CYS A 47 -10.02 -21.75 -36.84
C CYS A 47 -10.86 -21.26 -35.66
N VAL A 48 -10.44 -20.19 -35.01
CA VAL A 48 -11.15 -19.57 -33.90
C VAL A 48 -11.46 -18.09 -34.21
N GLY A 49 -12.47 -17.54 -33.57
CA GLY A 49 -12.81 -16.11 -33.72
C GLY A 49 -11.88 -15.22 -32.86
N LYS A 50 -11.77 -13.93 -33.22
CA LYS A 50 -11.00 -12.95 -32.43
C LYS A 50 -11.46 -12.80 -30.97
N ASN A 51 -12.70 -13.20 -30.65
CA ASN A 51 -13.25 -13.22 -29.30
C ASN A 51 -13.15 -14.59 -28.61
N ALA A 52 -12.37 -15.53 -29.14
CA ALA A 52 -12.21 -16.86 -28.56
C ALA A 52 -11.61 -16.79 -27.16
N THR A 53 -12.18 -17.57 -26.26
CA THR A 53 -11.64 -17.71 -24.89
C THR A 53 -10.34 -18.54 -24.90
N ARG A 54 -9.59 -18.48 -23.80
CA ARG A 54 -8.37 -19.28 -23.63
C ARG A 54 -8.63 -20.78 -23.76
N ASP A 55 -9.79 -21.24 -23.28
CA ASP A 55 -10.23 -22.64 -23.42
C ASP A 55 -10.62 -23.00 -24.87
N ASP A 56 -11.18 -22.07 -25.62
CA ASP A 56 -11.46 -22.27 -27.06
C ASP A 56 -10.17 -22.43 -27.85
N ILE A 57 -9.18 -21.59 -27.60
CA ILE A 57 -7.85 -21.63 -28.22
C ILE A 57 -7.15 -22.96 -27.90
N LYS A 58 -7.17 -23.38 -26.62
CA LYS A 58 -6.60 -24.65 -26.18
C LYS A 58 -7.27 -25.86 -26.83
N SER A 59 -8.58 -25.83 -26.93
CA SER A 59 -9.38 -26.89 -27.55
C SER A 59 -9.15 -26.97 -29.04
N ALA A 60 -9.05 -25.83 -29.75
CA ALA A 60 -8.73 -25.76 -31.18
C ALA A 60 -7.33 -26.29 -31.46
N TYR A 61 -6.32 -25.88 -30.65
CA TYR A 61 -4.98 -26.40 -30.77
C TYR A 61 -4.91 -27.92 -30.60
N ARG A 62 -5.54 -28.47 -29.54
CA ARG A 62 -5.54 -29.95 -29.32
C ARG A 62 -6.14 -30.69 -30.49
N ARG A 63 -7.23 -30.19 -31.08
CA ARG A 63 -7.86 -30.79 -32.26
C ARG A 63 -6.92 -30.76 -33.46
N LEU A 64 -6.35 -29.60 -33.80
CA LEU A 64 -5.47 -29.43 -34.98
C LEU A 64 -4.12 -30.11 -34.80
N ALA A 65 -3.56 -30.09 -33.58
CA ALA A 65 -2.33 -30.81 -33.27
C ALA A 65 -2.48 -32.34 -33.49
N LYS A 66 -3.65 -32.92 -33.17
CA LYS A 66 -3.94 -34.33 -33.42
C LYS A 66 -4.11 -34.64 -34.91
N GLU A 67 -4.66 -33.70 -35.69
CA GLU A 67 -4.94 -33.84 -37.13
C GLU A 67 -3.69 -33.68 -37.98
N TYR A 68 -2.79 -32.75 -37.60
CA TYR A 68 -1.57 -32.40 -38.38
C TYR A 68 -0.28 -32.88 -37.73
N HIS A 69 -0.34 -33.81 -36.76
CA HIS A 69 0.89 -34.35 -36.13
C HIS A 69 1.75 -35.07 -37.15
N PRO A 70 3.07 -34.80 -37.22
CA PRO A 70 3.96 -35.41 -38.23
C PRO A 70 3.95 -36.93 -38.25
N ASP A 71 3.76 -37.60 -37.10
CA ASP A 71 3.77 -39.06 -36.99
C ASP A 71 2.42 -39.72 -37.36
N VAL A 72 1.34 -38.93 -37.49
CA VAL A 72 -0.05 -39.44 -37.67
C VAL A 72 -0.67 -38.96 -38.99
N SER A 73 -0.27 -37.78 -39.47
CA SER A 73 -0.83 -37.17 -40.67
C SER A 73 -0.20 -37.72 -41.95
N THR A 74 -1.04 -37.95 -42.95
CA THR A 74 -0.62 -38.37 -44.30
C THR A 74 -0.34 -37.19 -45.25
N ASP A 75 -0.37 -35.99 -44.78
CA ASP A 75 -0.16 -34.75 -45.56
C ASP A 75 1.36 -34.54 -45.78
N GLU A 76 1.78 -34.30 -47.01
CA GLU A 76 3.18 -34.09 -47.39
C GLU A 76 3.82 -32.85 -46.66
N ASN A 77 2.99 -31.89 -46.21
CA ASN A 77 3.42 -30.68 -45.51
C ASN A 77 2.97 -30.65 -44.02
N ALA A 78 2.73 -31.81 -43.41
CA ALA A 78 2.26 -31.92 -42.05
C ALA A 78 3.16 -31.20 -41.02
N GLU A 79 4.47 -31.34 -41.16
CA GLU A 79 5.46 -30.72 -40.26
C GLU A 79 5.42 -29.18 -40.32
N GLU A 80 5.28 -28.62 -41.52
CA GLU A 80 5.20 -27.17 -41.72
C GLU A 80 3.88 -26.59 -41.17
N LYS A 81 2.77 -27.30 -41.42
CA LYS A 81 1.43 -26.93 -40.89
C LYS A 81 1.39 -27.05 -39.37
N PHE A 82 1.98 -28.11 -38.83
CA PHE A 82 2.06 -28.26 -37.36
C PHE A 82 2.87 -27.15 -36.70
N LYS A 83 4.00 -26.72 -37.27
CA LYS A 83 4.78 -25.58 -36.80
C LYS A 83 3.96 -24.27 -36.82
N LYS A 84 3.16 -24.06 -37.86
CA LYS A 84 2.25 -22.88 -37.92
C LYS A 84 1.15 -22.94 -36.85
N ILE A 85 0.56 -24.10 -36.62
CA ILE A 85 -0.44 -24.34 -35.56
C ILE A 85 0.15 -24.09 -34.18
N GLN A 86 1.34 -24.60 -33.94
CA GLN A 86 2.06 -24.41 -32.68
C GLN A 86 2.39 -22.95 -32.46
N HIS A 87 2.94 -22.28 -33.46
CA HIS A 87 3.22 -20.84 -33.39
C HIS A 87 1.95 -20.00 -33.09
N ALA A 88 0.85 -20.30 -33.80
CA ALA A 88 -0.42 -19.61 -33.54
C ALA A 88 -0.95 -19.87 -32.14
N TYR A 89 -0.76 -21.08 -31.61
CA TYR A 89 -1.14 -21.37 -30.20
C TYR A 89 -0.26 -20.62 -29.21
N ASP A 90 1.07 -20.65 -29.39
CA ASP A 90 2.01 -19.99 -28.47
C ASP A 90 1.74 -18.48 -28.36
N VAL A 91 1.40 -17.84 -29.49
CA VAL A 91 1.06 -16.40 -29.52
C VAL A 91 -0.32 -16.12 -28.96
N LEU A 92 -1.36 -16.88 -29.34
CA LEU A 92 -2.74 -16.58 -28.97
C LEU A 92 -3.13 -17.09 -27.58
N PHE A 93 -2.38 -18.04 -27.02
CA PHE A 93 -2.61 -18.57 -25.68
C PHE A 93 -1.95 -17.70 -24.59
N ASP A 94 -0.89 -16.98 -24.92
CA ASP A 94 -0.29 -15.97 -24.05
C ASP A 94 -1.03 -14.66 -24.20
N ASP A 95 -1.63 -14.16 -23.10
CA ASP A 95 -2.47 -12.97 -23.11
C ASP A 95 -1.72 -11.71 -23.57
N VAL A 96 -0.41 -11.63 -23.29
CA VAL A 96 0.46 -10.51 -23.69
C VAL A 96 0.76 -10.58 -25.19
N GLN A 97 1.15 -11.75 -25.69
CA GLN A 97 1.46 -11.93 -27.11
C GLN A 97 0.21 -11.78 -27.99
N ARG A 98 -0.94 -12.26 -27.49
CA ARG A 98 -2.22 -12.10 -28.15
C ARG A 98 -2.64 -10.63 -28.27
N ALA A 99 -2.53 -9.87 -27.18
CA ALA A 99 -2.85 -8.44 -27.17
C ALA A 99 -1.96 -7.65 -28.15
N MET A 100 -0.69 -8.00 -28.25
CA MET A 100 0.24 -7.39 -29.18
C MET A 100 -0.07 -7.74 -30.64
N TYR A 101 -0.43 -8.98 -30.90
CA TYR A 101 -0.87 -9.43 -32.23
C TYR A 101 -2.14 -8.68 -32.66
N ASP A 102 -3.10 -8.51 -31.75
CA ASP A 102 -4.35 -7.77 -32.00
C ASP A 102 -4.13 -6.27 -32.25
N LEU A 103 -3.06 -5.70 -31.75
CA LEU A 103 -2.64 -4.29 -31.99
C LEU A 103 -1.97 -4.07 -33.35
N GLY A 104 -1.87 -5.11 -34.20
CA GLY A 104 -1.31 -5.02 -35.55
C GLY A 104 0.22 -5.16 -35.61
N GLY A 105 0.85 -5.66 -34.54
CA GLY A 105 2.26 -6.00 -34.54
C GLY A 105 2.53 -7.35 -35.19
N GLU A 106 3.52 -7.41 -36.10
CA GLU A 106 4.14 -8.66 -36.49
C GLU A 106 4.69 -9.35 -35.23
N THR A 107 4.56 -10.65 -35.16
CA THR A 107 4.91 -11.55 -34.04
C THR A 107 6.08 -11.09 -33.15
N VAL A 108 5.77 -10.79 -31.88
CA VAL A 108 6.66 -10.18 -30.87
C VAL A 108 7.64 -11.18 -30.22
N THR A 109 7.83 -12.31 -30.81
CA THR A 109 8.88 -13.26 -30.43
C THR A 109 10.26 -12.63 -30.72
N GLY A 110 10.76 -11.83 -29.76
CA GLY A 110 12.08 -11.21 -29.86
C GLY A 110 12.15 -9.72 -29.42
N MET A 111 11.04 -9.03 -29.20
CA MET A 111 11.10 -7.65 -28.70
C MET A 111 11.53 -7.60 -27.24
N THR A 112 12.49 -6.74 -26.94
CA THR A 112 12.84 -6.40 -25.57
C THR A 112 11.70 -5.57 -24.89
N TYR A 113 11.68 -5.55 -23.55
CA TYR A 113 10.74 -4.72 -22.80
C TYR A 113 10.73 -3.25 -23.27
N GLU A 114 11.91 -2.67 -23.53
CA GLU A 114 12.02 -1.27 -23.94
C GLU A 114 11.47 -1.03 -25.36
N GLU A 115 11.72 -1.93 -26.31
CA GLU A 115 11.17 -1.86 -27.66
C GLU A 115 9.64 -1.94 -27.64
N ARG A 116 9.09 -2.84 -26.86
CA ARG A 116 7.64 -2.98 -26.65
C ARG A 116 7.04 -1.74 -26.02
N LEU A 117 7.70 -1.18 -24.98
CA LEU A 117 7.26 0.05 -24.34
C LEU A 117 7.22 1.24 -25.29
N LYS A 118 8.24 1.39 -26.17
CA LYS A 118 8.29 2.42 -27.18
C LYS A 118 7.23 2.26 -28.26
N SER A 119 6.92 1.03 -28.65
CA SER A 119 5.88 0.71 -29.64
C SER A 119 4.49 1.06 -29.09
N VAL A 120 4.16 0.61 -27.88
CA VAL A 120 2.83 0.77 -27.28
C VAL A 120 2.55 2.19 -26.82
N PHE A 121 3.55 2.86 -26.23
CA PHE A 121 3.39 4.19 -25.64
C PHE A 121 4.27 5.24 -26.32
N GLN A 122 4.25 5.26 -27.67
CA GLN A 122 5.02 6.21 -28.47
C GLN A 122 4.68 7.67 -28.09
N GLY A 123 5.70 8.46 -27.76
CA GLY A 123 5.53 9.86 -27.37
C GLY A 123 4.92 10.10 -25.97
N ARG A 124 4.69 9.00 -25.19
CA ARG A 124 4.17 9.06 -23.81
C ARG A 124 5.22 8.77 -22.74
N ILE A 125 6.39 8.32 -23.16
CA ILE A 125 7.49 7.89 -22.30
C ILE A 125 8.72 8.75 -22.47
N VAL A 126 9.54 8.81 -21.43
CA VAL A 126 10.79 9.58 -21.40
C VAL A 126 11.83 8.82 -20.55
N ARG A 127 13.11 9.01 -20.89
CA ARG A 127 14.23 8.52 -20.08
C ARG A 127 14.38 9.37 -18.82
N LYS A 128 14.15 8.77 -17.66
CA LYS A 128 14.15 9.46 -16.35
C LYS A 128 15.55 9.90 -15.89
N ASP A 129 16.62 9.24 -16.33
CA ASP A 129 18.00 9.66 -16.02
C ASP A 129 18.38 11.03 -16.64
N LEU A 130 17.79 11.40 -17.80
CA LEU A 130 18.07 12.66 -18.46
C LEU A 130 17.50 13.86 -17.68
N THR A 131 16.39 13.67 -17.00
CA THR A 131 15.78 14.71 -16.16
C THR A 131 16.72 15.21 -15.07
N LYS A 132 17.50 14.28 -14.47
CA LYS A 132 18.50 14.64 -13.44
C LYS A 132 19.62 15.49 -13.99
N LYS A 133 20.13 15.19 -15.18
CA LYS A 133 21.24 15.94 -15.82
C LYS A 133 20.91 17.41 -16.06
N ILE A 134 19.62 17.74 -16.16
CA ILE A 134 19.16 19.13 -16.40
C ILE A 134 18.76 19.81 -15.08
N LYS A 135 18.19 19.07 -14.13
CA LYS A 135 17.66 19.63 -12.87
C LYS A 135 18.72 20.24 -11.97
N GLU A 136 19.99 19.85 -12.09
CA GLU A 136 21.11 20.36 -11.29
C GLU A 136 21.40 21.87 -11.45
N GLY A 137 20.62 22.61 -12.21
CA GLY A 137 20.79 24.07 -12.39
C GLY A 137 19.51 24.86 -12.66
N ALA A 138 18.35 24.19 -12.72
CA ALA A 138 17.10 24.86 -13.10
C ALA A 138 15.99 24.55 -12.09
N ASN A 139 15.37 25.58 -11.53
CA ASN A 139 14.21 25.46 -10.64
C ASN A 139 12.91 25.32 -11.48
N VAL A 140 12.89 24.32 -12.38
CA VAL A 140 11.81 24.05 -13.33
C VAL A 140 11.05 22.80 -12.86
N PRO A 141 9.72 22.74 -12.94
CA PRO A 141 8.96 21.55 -12.64
C PRO A 141 9.39 20.34 -13.51
N VAL A 142 9.43 19.15 -12.90
CA VAL A 142 9.91 17.92 -13.57
C VAL A 142 9.14 17.64 -14.86
N TYR A 143 7.83 17.78 -14.86
CA TYR A 143 6.99 17.52 -16.03
C TYR A 143 7.24 18.47 -17.20
N VAL A 144 7.67 19.72 -16.95
CA VAL A 144 8.10 20.65 -18.01
C VAL A 144 9.40 20.18 -18.65
N LEU A 145 10.36 19.71 -17.83
CA LEU A 145 11.60 19.12 -18.32
C LEU A 145 11.34 17.86 -19.14
N GLU A 146 10.52 16.97 -18.63
CA GLU A 146 10.21 15.70 -19.28
C GLU A 146 9.47 15.88 -20.62
N PHE A 147 8.59 16.88 -20.72
CA PHE A 147 7.93 17.22 -21.98
C PHE A 147 8.96 17.64 -23.04
N LEU A 148 9.87 18.53 -22.69
CA LEU A 148 10.91 18.99 -23.62
C LEU A 148 11.88 17.85 -23.97
N LEU A 149 12.28 17.04 -23.00
CA LEU A 149 13.13 15.86 -23.23
C LEU A 149 12.44 14.84 -24.13
N GLY A 150 11.14 14.62 -23.97
CA GLY A 150 10.36 13.74 -24.85
C GLY A 150 10.35 14.21 -26.30
N GLN A 151 10.39 15.54 -26.54
CA GLN A 151 10.44 16.11 -27.89
C GLN A 151 11.83 16.06 -28.54
N TYR A 152 12.89 16.31 -27.77
CA TYR A 152 14.25 16.49 -28.31
C TYR A 152 15.19 15.31 -28.06
N CYS A 153 14.84 14.37 -27.17
CA CYS A 153 15.66 13.23 -26.77
C CYS A 153 14.93 11.89 -26.97
N SER A 154 14.16 11.74 -28.04
CA SER A 154 13.38 10.52 -28.34
C SER A 154 14.20 9.36 -28.93
N SER A 155 15.48 9.61 -29.31
CA SER A 155 16.39 8.60 -29.87
C SER A 155 17.24 7.95 -28.77
N ASP A 156 17.72 6.70 -29.03
CA ASP A 156 18.70 6.03 -28.18
C ASP A 156 20.16 6.33 -28.55
N ASP A 157 20.37 7.05 -29.64
CA ASP A 157 21.72 7.45 -30.08
C ASP A 157 22.32 8.49 -29.10
N PRO A 158 23.44 8.15 -28.44
CA PRO A 158 24.08 9.04 -27.47
C PRO A 158 24.38 10.45 -28.01
N ALA A 159 24.75 10.57 -29.28
CA ALA A 159 25.06 11.86 -29.91
C ALA A 159 23.80 12.73 -30.11
N ILE A 160 22.68 12.11 -30.49
CA ILE A 160 21.39 12.79 -30.63
C ILE A 160 20.87 13.20 -29.24
N ILE A 161 21.03 12.33 -28.23
CA ILE A 161 20.64 12.64 -26.85
C ILE A 161 21.44 13.83 -26.31
N GLU A 162 22.76 13.86 -26.51
CA GLU A 162 23.61 14.97 -26.03
C GLU A 162 23.20 16.30 -26.67
N THR A 163 23.02 16.30 -27.98
CA THR A 163 22.52 17.48 -28.72
C THR A 163 21.13 17.92 -28.27
N GLY A 164 20.23 16.93 -28.01
CA GLY A 164 18.89 17.16 -27.49
C GLY A 164 18.92 17.83 -26.11
N VAL A 165 19.73 17.29 -25.20
CA VAL A 165 19.90 17.83 -23.83
C VAL A 165 20.43 19.28 -23.87
N GLU A 166 21.41 19.57 -24.73
CA GLU A 166 21.91 20.94 -24.91
C GLU A 166 20.82 21.88 -25.44
N THR A 167 20.03 21.40 -26.40
CA THR A 167 18.90 22.16 -26.95
C THR A 167 17.88 22.50 -25.89
N VAL A 168 17.50 21.50 -25.06
CA VAL A 168 16.55 21.69 -23.93
C VAL A 168 17.13 22.70 -22.93
N LYS A 169 18.41 22.59 -22.55
CA LYS A 169 19.06 23.54 -21.65
C LYS A 169 18.99 24.98 -22.22
N LYS A 170 19.22 25.13 -23.51
CA LYS A 170 19.13 26.43 -24.19
C LYS A 170 17.71 26.97 -24.20
N ILE A 171 16.70 26.15 -24.55
CA ILE A 171 15.29 26.54 -24.52
C ILE A 171 14.89 27.03 -23.13
N LEU A 172 15.29 26.32 -22.08
CA LEU A 172 15.00 26.73 -20.72
C LEU A 172 15.72 28.01 -20.30
N SER A 173 17.00 28.14 -20.65
CA SER A 173 17.77 29.35 -20.37
C SER A 173 17.17 30.59 -21.02
N ASP A 174 16.67 30.45 -22.24
CA ASP A 174 16.22 31.58 -23.05
C ASP A 174 14.75 31.96 -22.79
N ASN A 175 13.91 30.97 -22.44
CA ASN A 175 12.46 31.16 -22.41
C ASN A 175 11.79 30.92 -21.04
N PHE A 176 12.43 30.16 -20.10
CA PHE A 176 11.82 29.92 -18.80
C PHE A 176 11.85 31.18 -17.94
N VAL A 177 10.68 31.66 -17.54
CA VAL A 177 10.56 32.87 -16.72
C VAL A 177 10.83 32.51 -15.23
N ARG A 178 11.86 33.15 -14.68
CA ARG A 178 12.09 33.13 -13.22
C ARG A 178 11.44 34.37 -12.60
N PRO A 179 10.79 34.22 -11.43
CA PRO A 179 10.11 35.36 -10.79
C PRO A 179 11.02 36.56 -10.52
N ASP A 180 12.30 36.32 -10.23
CA ASP A 180 13.33 37.37 -10.01
C ASP A 180 13.81 38.00 -11.29
N GLU A 181 13.66 37.37 -12.45
CA GLU A 181 14.03 37.88 -13.77
C GLU A 181 12.84 38.45 -14.57
N ALA A 182 11.64 38.50 -14.02
CA ALA A 182 10.42 38.95 -14.72
C ALA A 182 10.59 40.31 -15.40
N GLN A 183 11.20 41.30 -14.73
CA GLN A 183 11.43 42.63 -15.27
C GLN A 183 12.45 42.63 -16.43
N LYS A 184 13.43 41.74 -16.42
CA LYS A 184 14.38 41.53 -17.51
C LYS A 184 13.66 41.01 -18.75
N VAL A 185 12.79 40.00 -18.58
CA VAL A 185 12.00 39.41 -19.66
C VAL A 185 11.06 40.45 -20.26
N LEU A 186 10.37 41.27 -19.46
CA LEU A 186 9.53 42.36 -19.93
C LEU A 186 10.33 43.44 -20.70
N SER A 187 11.56 43.73 -20.27
CA SER A 187 12.44 44.63 -20.98
C SER A 187 12.89 44.08 -22.34
N LEU A 188 13.22 42.77 -22.39
CA LEU A 188 13.56 42.10 -23.65
C LEU A 188 12.36 42.08 -24.60
N LEU A 189 11.16 41.81 -24.10
CA LEU A 189 9.93 41.88 -24.90
C LEU A 189 9.69 43.24 -25.50
N LYS A 190 9.90 44.31 -24.71
CA LYS A 190 9.81 45.70 -25.21
C LYS A 190 10.87 46.04 -26.25
N MET A 191 12.12 45.57 -26.06
CA MET A 191 13.23 45.88 -26.96
C MET A 191 13.13 45.15 -28.30
N HIS A 192 12.69 43.89 -28.28
CA HIS A 192 12.64 43.04 -29.48
C HIS A 192 11.27 43.00 -30.14
N GLY A 193 10.23 43.57 -29.50
CA GLY A 193 8.85 43.53 -29.98
C GLY A 193 8.13 42.20 -29.83
N SER A 194 8.85 41.09 -29.71
CA SER A 194 8.30 39.76 -29.43
C SER A 194 9.27 38.92 -28.63
N HIS A 195 8.73 38.02 -27.79
CA HIS A 195 9.53 37.07 -27.01
C HIS A 195 8.69 35.84 -26.67
N THR A 196 9.33 34.66 -26.65
CA THR A 196 8.69 33.43 -26.23
C THR A 196 8.99 33.19 -24.76
N VAL A 197 7.97 32.86 -23.97
CA VAL A 197 8.09 32.57 -22.53
C VAL A 197 7.55 31.20 -22.19
N ILE A 198 8.14 30.56 -21.20
CA ILE A 198 7.61 29.36 -20.55
C ILE A 198 7.16 29.78 -19.15
N ASP A 199 5.84 29.78 -18.93
CA ASP A 199 5.25 30.20 -17.67
C ASP A 199 3.94 29.44 -17.41
N MET A 200 3.47 29.46 -16.16
CA MET A 200 2.15 28.97 -15.79
C MET A 200 1.11 30.04 -16.08
N VAL A 201 0.14 29.68 -16.92
CA VAL A 201 -0.93 30.58 -17.37
C VAL A 201 -2.25 30.16 -16.76
N THR A 202 -2.94 31.08 -16.12
CA THR A 202 -4.32 30.97 -15.67
C THR A 202 -5.21 31.93 -16.44
N VAL A 203 -6.46 31.54 -16.67
CA VAL A 203 -7.43 32.34 -17.39
C VAL A 203 -8.70 32.51 -16.56
N HIS A 204 -9.28 33.69 -16.61
CA HIS A 204 -10.59 33.96 -16.01
C HIS A 204 -11.47 34.76 -16.96
N LEU A 205 -12.79 34.60 -16.84
CA LEU A 205 -13.75 35.41 -17.65
C LEU A 205 -14.07 36.71 -16.92
N ASP A 206 -13.80 37.84 -17.54
CA ASP A 206 -14.33 39.12 -17.09
C ASP A 206 -15.77 39.28 -17.66
N MET A 207 -16.77 38.95 -16.85
CA MET A 207 -18.18 39.02 -17.22
C MET A 207 -18.67 40.45 -17.57
N ARG A 208 -17.93 41.49 -17.21
CA ARG A 208 -18.32 42.86 -17.52
C ARG A 208 -17.89 43.29 -18.93
N LYS A 209 -16.77 42.76 -19.39
CA LYS A 209 -16.20 43.04 -20.70
C LYS A 209 -16.50 41.93 -21.72
N ASP A 210 -17.00 40.79 -21.25
CA ASP A 210 -17.24 39.57 -22.03
C ASP A 210 -15.98 39.08 -22.76
N VAL A 211 -14.85 39.06 -22.03
CA VAL A 211 -13.55 38.64 -22.57
C VAL A 211 -12.82 37.73 -21.58
N TYR A 212 -12.06 36.78 -22.12
CA TYR A 212 -11.14 35.99 -21.31
C TYR A 212 -9.82 36.75 -21.09
N LEU A 213 -9.34 36.73 -19.85
CA LEU A 213 -8.13 37.40 -19.43
C LEU A 213 -7.15 36.39 -18.85
N ALA A 214 -5.92 36.37 -19.33
CA ALA A 214 -4.83 35.53 -18.88
C ALA A 214 -3.96 36.23 -17.83
N GLU A 215 -3.50 35.47 -16.87
CA GLU A 215 -2.53 35.84 -15.85
C GLU A 215 -1.32 34.91 -15.92
N PHE A 216 -0.11 35.47 -15.88
CA PHE A 216 1.16 34.76 -15.91
C PHE A 216 1.78 34.76 -14.51
N SER A 217 2.01 33.55 -13.96
CA SER A 217 2.40 33.41 -12.58
C SER A 217 3.79 33.92 -12.25
N ASN A 218 4.80 33.56 -13.05
CA ASN A 218 6.20 33.97 -12.83
C ASN A 218 6.51 35.33 -13.43
N LEU A 219 5.97 35.64 -14.60
CA LEU A 219 6.12 36.97 -15.23
C LEU A 219 5.41 38.06 -14.44
N GLY A 220 4.41 37.69 -13.64
CA GLY A 220 3.65 38.59 -12.76
C GLY A 220 2.75 39.57 -13.50
N VAL A 221 2.40 39.29 -14.76
CA VAL A 221 1.51 40.12 -15.58
C VAL A 221 0.10 39.53 -15.56
N LYS A 222 -0.91 40.39 -15.42
CA LYS A 222 -2.32 40.05 -15.30
C LYS A 222 -3.16 40.78 -16.34
N ASP A 223 -4.39 40.27 -16.49
CA ASP A 223 -5.41 40.91 -17.33
C ASP A 223 -5.02 41.05 -18.80
N ILE A 224 -4.29 40.09 -19.37
CA ILE A 224 -3.94 40.04 -20.77
C ILE A 224 -5.05 39.36 -21.56
N PRO A 225 -5.67 40.00 -22.57
CA PRO A 225 -6.68 39.36 -23.41
C PRO A 225 -6.13 38.12 -24.10
N ILE A 226 -6.92 37.03 -24.07
CA ILE A 226 -6.62 35.78 -24.75
C ILE A 226 -7.84 35.36 -25.59
N GLU A 227 -7.57 34.79 -26.78
CA GLU A 227 -8.64 34.33 -27.69
C GLU A 227 -9.49 33.23 -27.05
N ASP A 228 -10.79 33.29 -27.33
CA ASP A 228 -11.81 32.35 -26.74
C ASP A 228 -11.55 30.90 -27.08
N GLU A 229 -10.86 30.62 -28.18
CA GLU A 229 -10.51 29.28 -28.64
C GLU A 229 -9.65 28.54 -27.61
N TYR A 230 -8.71 29.21 -26.93
CA TYR A 230 -7.81 28.56 -25.97
C TYR A 230 -8.51 28.06 -24.72
N PRO A 231 -9.31 28.87 -24.00
CA PRO A 231 -10.08 28.37 -22.85
C PRO A 231 -11.12 27.30 -23.21
N GLN A 232 -11.69 27.35 -24.42
CA GLN A 232 -12.63 26.32 -24.89
C GLN A 232 -11.93 24.99 -25.20
N LYS A 233 -10.70 25.04 -25.70
CA LYS A 233 -9.92 23.86 -26.02
C LYS A 233 -9.18 23.27 -24.80
N TYR A 234 -8.83 24.12 -23.84
CA TYR A 234 -8.01 23.77 -22.70
C TYR A 234 -8.69 24.21 -21.39
N ASP A 235 -9.66 23.45 -20.92
CA ASP A 235 -10.46 23.74 -19.72
C ASP A 235 -9.63 24.05 -18.47
N ARG A 236 -8.44 23.48 -18.37
CA ARG A 236 -7.54 23.68 -17.23
C ARG A 236 -7.01 25.09 -17.12
N LEU A 237 -6.99 25.86 -18.21
CA LEU A 237 -6.67 27.29 -18.14
C LEU A 237 -7.63 28.02 -17.18
N LEU A 238 -8.89 27.56 -17.10
CA LEU A 238 -9.93 28.08 -16.21
C LEU A 238 -9.90 27.47 -14.80
N CYS A 239 -9.20 26.34 -14.62
CA CYS A 239 -9.23 25.54 -13.40
C CYS A 239 -7.83 25.39 -12.78
N GLY A 240 -7.20 26.48 -12.33
CA GLY A 240 -5.90 26.44 -11.66
C GLY A 240 -4.68 26.69 -12.53
N GLY A 241 -4.86 26.77 -13.87
CA GLY A 241 -3.80 27.07 -14.83
C GLY A 241 -3.01 25.86 -15.33
N ILE A 242 -2.27 26.10 -16.41
CA ILE A 242 -1.35 25.12 -17.02
C ILE A 242 -0.03 25.79 -17.44
N TRP A 243 1.03 25.00 -17.45
CA TRP A 243 2.30 25.46 -18.02
C TRP A 243 2.23 25.48 -19.54
N CYS A 244 2.62 26.62 -20.12
CA CYS A 244 2.56 26.87 -21.55
C CYS A 244 3.86 27.46 -22.08
N ILE A 245 4.16 27.15 -23.32
CA ILE A 245 5.06 27.96 -24.15
C ILE A 245 4.20 29.01 -24.81
N VAL A 246 4.43 30.29 -24.50
CA VAL A 246 3.61 31.39 -24.99
C VAL A 246 4.47 32.37 -25.76
N GLN A 247 4.05 32.68 -26.98
CA GLN A 247 4.65 33.74 -27.76
C GLN A 247 3.93 35.06 -27.49
N LEU A 248 4.65 36.01 -26.92
CA LEU A 248 4.15 37.34 -26.56
C LEU A 248 4.66 38.38 -27.56
N SER A 249 3.86 39.42 -27.83
CA SER A 249 4.26 40.63 -28.52
C SER A 249 4.02 41.89 -27.68
N TYR A 250 4.79 42.92 -27.93
CA TYR A 250 4.69 44.20 -27.25
C TYR A 250 4.13 45.26 -28.21
N GLU A 251 2.93 45.74 -27.93
CA GLU A 251 2.24 46.79 -28.69
C GLU A 251 1.75 47.87 -27.72
N PHE A 252 2.45 48.97 -27.68
CA PHE A 252 2.03 50.12 -26.87
C PHE A 252 1.09 51.02 -27.69
N ILE A 253 -0.15 51.15 -27.21
CA ILE A 253 -1.18 52.00 -27.86
C ILE A 253 -1.22 53.33 -27.11
N GLU A 254 -0.76 54.39 -27.74
CA GLU A 254 -0.73 55.73 -27.12
C GLU A 254 -2.11 56.27 -26.78
N GLU A 255 -3.13 55.87 -27.52
CA GLU A 255 -4.52 56.33 -27.39
C GLU A 255 -5.25 55.63 -26.22
N ASP A 256 -4.83 54.45 -25.83
CA ASP A 256 -5.39 53.73 -24.66
C ASP A 256 -4.29 53.30 -23.67
N LYS A 257 -3.88 54.27 -22.83
CA LYS A 257 -2.88 54.04 -21.76
C LYS A 257 -3.31 53.03 -20.66
N LYS A 258 -4.56 52.58 -20.67
CA LYS A 258 -5.07 51.58 -19.73
C LYS A 258 -5.00 50.18 -20.28
N ALA A 259 -4.85 49.99 -21.59
CA ALA A 259 -4.68 48.67 -22.19
C ALA A 259 -3.29 48.12 -21.85
N ALA A 260 -3.24 46.84 -21.52
CA ALA A 260 -1.97 46.13 -21.33
C ALA A 260 -1.20 46.13 -22.66
N PRO A 261 0.08 46.54 -22.69
CA PRO A 261 0.87 46.63 -23.94
C PRO A 261 1.37 45.27 -24.42
N ILE A 262 0.89 44.19 -23.83
CA ILE A 262 1.30 42.82 -24.12
C ILE A 262 0.13 42.10 -24.77
N ARG A 263 0.40 41.36 -25.84
CA ARG A 263 -0.55 40.50 -26.54
C ARG A 263 -0.03 39.07 -26.62
N ILE A 264 -0.95 38.12 -26.55
CA ILE A 264 -0.67 36.71 -26.75
C ILE A 264 -0.86 36.36 -28.21
N ASN A 265 0.21 35.96 -28.90
CA ASN A 265 0.16 35.57 -30.30
C ASN A 265 -0.12 34.06 -30.46
N ARG A 266 0.44 33.24 -29.55
CA ARG A 266 0.28 31.77 -29.58
C ARG A 266 0.47 31.19 -28.20
N VAL A 267 -0.39 30.24 -27.86
CA VAL A 267 -0.27 29.42 -26.65
C VAL A 267 -0.11 27.95 -27.05
N THR A 268 0.96 27.34 -26.57
CA THR A 268 1.22 25.91 -26.74
C THR A 268 1.32 25.27 -25.35
N PRO A 269 0.30 24.51 -24.93
CA PRO A 269 0.37 23.84 -23.64
C PRO A 269 1.52 22.84 -23.59
N ILE A 270 2.24 22.83 -22.49
CA ILE A 270 3.23 21.81 -22.14
C ILE A 270 2.52 20.60 -21.53
N GLN A 271 1.50 20.87 -20.71
CA GLN A 271 0.69 19.84 -20.07
C GLN A 271 -0.36 19.31 -21.04
N MET A 272 -0.59 18.01 -20.98
CA MET A 272 -1.61 17.34 -21.81
C MET A 272 -3.01 17.77 -21.37
N PRO A 273 -3.85 18.23 -22.31
CA PRO A 273 -5.17 18.69 -21.96
C PRO A 273 -6.16 17.56 -21.66
N HIS A 274 -5.94 16.37 -22.22
CA HIS A 274 -6.79 15.21 -22.09
C HIS A 274 -6.00 13.93 -22.42
N VAL A 275 -6.31 12.85 -21.70
CA VAL A 275 -5.77 11.51 -21.94
C VAL A 275 -6.91 10.57 -22.24
N ASP A 276 -6.77 9.77 -23.30
CA ASP A 276 -7.70 8.69 -23.61
C ASP A 276 -7.39 7.48 -22.73
N LEU A 277 -8.32 7.12 -21.83
CA LEU A 277 -8.17 5.94 -20.98
C LEU A 277 -8.14 4.63 -21.76
N GLU A 278 -8.71 4.56 -22.96
CA GLU A 278 -8.68 3.36 -23.78
C GLU A 278 -7.25 3.06 -24.27
N GLU A 279 -6.43 4.09 -24.56
CA GLU A 279 -5.00 3.92 -24.85
C GLU A 279 -4.28 3.20 -23.70
N ILE A 280 -4.54 3.61 -22.45
CA ILE A 280 -3.95 2.99 -21.25
C ILE A 280 -4.44 1.56 -21.04
N LYS A 281 -5.76 1.33 -21.18
CA LYS A 281 -6.38 0.02 -21.00
C LYS A 281 -5.86 -1.00 -21.99
N GLN A 282 -5.75 -0.61 -23.27
CA GLN A 282 -5.19 -1.48 -24.28
C GLN A 282 -3.68 -1.68 -24.08
N GLY A 283 -2.95 -0.60 -23.82
CA GLY A 283 -1.52 -0.67 -23.56
C GLY A 283 -1.17 -1.55 -22.36
N ARG A 284 -2.00 -1.55 -21.30
CA ARG A 284 -1.80 -2.41 -20.12
C ARG A 284 -1.72 -3.90 -20.48
N LYS A 285 -2.48 -4.35 -21.45
CA LYS A 285 -2.53 -5.76 -21.88
C LYS A 285 -1.19 -6.27 -22.44
N ALA A 286 -0.35 -5.36 -22.91
CA ALA A 286 0.95 -5.70 -23.48
C ALA A 286 2.05 -6.01 -22.44
N PHE A 287 1.78 -5.88 -21.15
CA PHE A 287 2.80 -6.01 -20.10
C PHE A 287 2.36 -6.99 -19.01
N SER A 288 3.30 -7.74 -18.46
CA SER A 288 3.07 -8.54 -17.26
C SER A 288 2.77 -7.66 -16.05
N LYS A 289 2.33 -8.25 -14.97
CA LYS A 289 2.08 -7.54 -13.71
C LYS A 289 3.35 -6.86 -13.18
N GLU A 290 4.47 -7.57 -13.20
CA GLU A 290 5.78 -7.11 -12.72
C GLU A 290 6.33 -5.98 -13.63
N GLU A 291 6.21 -6.13 -14.93
CA GLU A 291 6.62 -5.09 -15.89
C GLU A 291 5.80 -3.82 -15.73
N TRP A 292 4.48 -3.96 -15.52
CA TRP A 292 3.60 -2.82 -15.30
C TRP A 292 3.86 -2.12 -13.97
N LEU A 293 4.03 -2.89 -12.88
CA LEU A 293 4.45 -2.34 -11.59
C LEU A 293 5.77 -1.57 -11.71
N GLY A 294 6.74 -2.16 -12.41
CA GLY A 294 8.02 -1.51 -12.70
C GLY A 294 7.86 -0.22 -13.50
N LEU A 295 6.99 -0.20 -14.51
CA LEU A 295 6.70 1.00 -15.30
C LEU A 295 6.07 2.11 -14.45
N MET A 296 5.11 1.78 -13.58
CA MET A 296 4.49 2.74 -12.68
C MET A 296 5.52 3.36 -11.72
N LEU A 297 6.40 2.52 -11.16
CA LEU A 297 7.47 2.98 -10.26
C LEU A 297 8.51 3.83 -10.97
N ARG A 298 8.99 3.43 -12.16
CA ARG A 298 9.91 4.24 -12.96
C ARG A 298 9.29 5.58 -13.35
N SER A 299 8.00 5.58 -13.67
CA SER A 299 7.26 6.81 -13.96
C SER A 299 7.22 7.77 -12.76
N ALA A 300 7.15 7.24 -11.55
CA ALA A 300 7.28 7.98 -10.30
C ALA A 300 8.74 8.27 -9.89
N GLY A 301 9.72 7.92 -10.72
CA GLY A 301 11.14 8.20 -10.50
C GLY A 301 11.91 7.16 -9.70
N TYR A 302 11.33 5.99 -9.39
CA TYR A 302 11.95 4.91 -8.62
C TYR A 302 12.47 3.80 -9.52
N GLU A 303 13.64 3.21 -9.18
CA GLU A 303 14.19 2.06 -9.91
C GLU A 303 13.75 0.74 -9.25
N PRO A 304 12.83 -0.01 -9.85
CA PRO A 304 12.27 -1.22 -9.24
C PRO A 304 13.28 -2.34 -9.04
N GLU A 305 14.31 -2.43 -9.88
CA GLU A 305 15.33 -3.49 -9.79
C GLU A 305 16.20 -3.38 -8.53
N SER A 306 16.27 -2.18 -7.93
CA SER A 306 16.99 -1.93 -6.68
C SER A 306 16.14 -2.13 -5.42
N LEU A 307 14.88 -2.52 -5.58
CA LEU A 307 13.88 -2.60 -4.53
C LEU A 307 13.34 -4.02 -4.42
N THR A 308 13.08 -4.47 -3.20
CA THR A 308 12.35 -5.71 -2.96
C THR A 308 10.89 -5.59 -3.43
N TYR A 309 10.25 -6.73 -3.72
CA TYR A 309 8.85 -6.74 -4.17
C TYR A 309 7.90 -6.03 -3.19
N ARG A 310 8.13 -6.19 -1.87
CA ARG A 310 7.35 -5.48 -0.84
C ARG A 310 7.58 -3.97 -0.89
N GLU A 311 8.81 -3.51 -1.01
CA GLU A 311 9.13 -2.08 -1.11
C GLU A 311 8.50 -1.46 -2.35
N GLN A 312 8.44 -2.20 -3.47
CA GLN A 312 7.76 -1.75 -4.68
C GLN A 312 6.27 -1.50 -4.43
N TRP A 313 5.56 -2.40 -3.75
CA TRP A 313 4.15 -2.22 -3.39
C TRP A 313 3.92 -1.09 -2.40
N LEU A 314 4.81 -0.91 -1.41
CA LEU A 314 4.73 0.22 -0.49
C LEU A 314 4.91 1.56 -1.21
N LEU A 315 5.81 1.63 -2.19
CA LEU A 315 5.98 2.83 -3.01
C LEU A 315 4.79 3.08 -3.93
N LEU A 316 4.18 2.03 -4.50
CA LEU A 316 2.95 2.13 -5.27
C LEU A 316 1.79 2.67 -4.40
N THR A 317 1.71 2.27 -3.12
CA THR A 317 0.70 2.74 -2.17
C THR A 317 0.69 4.26 -2.02
N ARG A 318 1.83 4.93 -2.15
CA ARG A 318 1.93 6.39 -2.14
C ARG A 318 1.13 7.07 -3.26
N MET A 319 0.84 6.35 -4.35
CA MET A 319 0.09 6.88 -5.49
C MET A 319 -1.43 6.77 -5.29
N ILE A 320 -1.91 5.96 -4.35
CA ILE A 320 -3.36 5.78 -4.11
C ILE A 320 -4.09 7.10 -3.85
N PRO A 321 -3.58 8.04 -3.04
CA PRO A 321 -4.24 9.34 -2.83
C PRO A 321 -4.40 10.16 -4.12
N LEU A 322 -3.60 9.90 -5.15
CA LEU A 322 -3.69 10.59 -6.44
C LEU A 322 -4.79 10.01 -7.32
N VAL A 323 -5.09 8.69 -7.19
CA VAL A 323 -6.07 7.97 -8.01
C VAL A 323 -7.42 7.79 -7.33
N GLU A 324 -7.52 8.01 -6.01
CA GLU A 324 -8.74 7.88 -5.22
C GLU A 324 -9.28 9.23 -4.74
N ASN A 325 -10.62 9.31 -4.63
CA ASN A 325 -11.31 10.47 -4.05
C ASN A 325 -11.40 10.36 -2.54
N ASN A 326 -11.12 11.46 -1.82
CA ASN A 326 -11.26 11.54 -0.36
C ASN A 326 -10.51 10.40 0.36
N PHE A 327 -9.33 10.04 -0.10
CA PHE A 327 -8.50 9.02 0.51
C PHE A 327 -7.53 9.63 1.51
N ASN A 328 -7.53 9.12 2.73
CA ASN A 328 -6.71 9.66 3.82
C ASN A 328 -5.56 8.69 4.12
N LEU A 329 -4.34 9.08 3.76
CA LEU A 329 -3.12 8.31 3.97
C LEU A 329 -2.24 8.96 5.03
N CYS A 330 -1.66 8.14 5.90
CA CYS A 330 -0.61 8.53 6.84
C CYS A 330 0.66 7.73 6.55
N GLU A 331 1.79 8.41 6.36
CA GLU A 331 3.10 7.80 6.22
C GLU A 331 4.08 8.42 7.20
N LEU A 332 4.47 7.66 8.21
CA LEU A 332 5.48 8.06 9.19
C LEU A 332 6.68 7.11 9.12
N GLY A 333 7.89 7.68 9.18
CA GLY A 333 9.09 6.88 9.04
C GLY A 333 10.37 7.71 9.08
N PRO A 334 11.54 7.10 8.85
CA PRO A 334 12.83 7.79 8.91
C PRO A 334 12.93 8.89 7.82
N ARG A 335 13.87 9.79 8.01
CA ARG A 335 14.21 10.84 7.02
C ARG A 335 14.85 10.21 5.78
N SER A 336 14.78 10.94 4.66
CA SER A 336 15.41 10.57 3.36
C SER A 336 14.82 9.34 2.66
N THR A 337 13.56 9.02 2.91
CA THR A 337 12.80 7.98 2.21
C THR A 337 11.88 8.52 1.10
N GLY A 338 12.04 9.80 0.70
CA GLY A 338 11.32 10.40 -0.42
C GLY A 338 9.81 10.60 -0.22
N LYS A 339 9.31 10.65 1.03
CA LYS A 339 7.88 10.77 1.35
C LYS A 339 7.16 11.91 0.63
N SER A 340 7.75 13.10 0.64
CA SER A 340 7.15 14.33 0.09
C SER A 340 7.37 14.47 -1.41
N HIS A 341 8.31 13.70 -2.00
CA HIS A 341 8.74 13.85 -3.41
C HIS A 341 7.59 13.61 -4.39
N ILE A 342 6.81 12.53 -4.18
CA ILE A 342 5.74 12.15 -5.10
C ILE A 342 4.64 13.22 -5.17
N TYR A 343 4.31 13.85 -4.04
CA TYR A 343 3.26 14.86 -3.97
C TYR A 343 3.73 16.24 -4.44
N LYS A 344 5.04 16.47 -4.52
CA LYS A 344 5.62 17.74 -4.96
C LYS A 344 6.00 17.74 -6.43
N GLU A 345 6.55 16.62 -6.93
CA GLU A 345 7.27 16.60 -8.21
C GLU A 345 6.55 15.78 -9.29
N ILE A 346 5.74 14.77 -8.90
CA ILE A 346 5.18 13.82 -9.87
C ILE A 346 3.81 14.26 -10.38
N SER A 347 2.97 14.82 -9.52
CA SER A 347 1.62 15.21 -9.93
C SER A 347 1.47 16.73 -9.89
N PRO A 348 1.14 17.38 -11.03
CA PRO A 348 0.76 18.79 -11.06
C PRO A 348 -0.60 19.05 -10.38
N ASN A 349 -1.34 17.98 -10.01
CA ASN A 349 -2.65 18.05 -9.39
C ASN A 349 -2.60 17.86 -7.85
N SER A 350 -1.40 17.79 -7.27
CA SER A 350 -1.19 17.71 -5.82
C SER A 350 -0.46 18.94 -5.28
N ILE A 351 -0.74 19.28 -4.04
CA ILE A 351 -0.06 20.36 -3.34
C ILE A 351 0.53 19.90 -2.04
N LEU A 352 1.78 20.30 -1.79
CA LEU A 352 2.49 20.04 -0.54
C LEU A 352 2.34 21.26 0.38
N VAL A 353 1.73 21.05 1.54
CA VAL A 353 1.60 22.06 2.60
C VAL A 353 2.69 21.79 3.62
N SER A 354 3.73 22.63 3.64
CA SER A 354 4.80 22.51 4.62
C SER A 354 4.32 22.81 6.05
N GLY A 355 4.89 22.11 7.04
CA GLY A 355 4.57 22.27 8.45
C GLY A 355 4.65 23.71 8.91
N GLY A 356 3.53 24.32 9.11
CA GLY A 356 3.36 25.71 9.51
C GLY A 356 1.91 26.00 9.88
N GLN A 357 1.63 27.25 10.17
CA GLN A 357 0.26 27.65 10.50
C GLN A 357 -0.62 27.64 9.25
N THR A 358 -1.41 26.57 9.10
CA THR A 358 -2.47 26.52 8.10
C THR A 358 -3.76 27.09 8.72
N THR A 359 -4.53 27.83 7.91
CA THR A 359 -5.82 28.37 8.34
C THR A 359 -6.95 27.56 7.70
N VAL A 360 -8.08 27.44 8.41
CA VAL A 360 -9.30 26.84 7.85
C VAL A 360 -9.76 27.53 6.59
N ALA A 361 -9.56 28.86 6.51
CA ALA A 361 -9.86 29.65 5.32
C ALA A 361 -9.03 29.27 4.10
N ASN A 362 -7.75 28.98 4.29
CA ASN A 362 -6.86 28.55 3.21
C ASN A 362 -7.12 27.11 2.78
N LEU A 363 -7.37 26.23 3.75
CA LEU A 363 -7.54 24.82 3.46
C LEU A 363 -8.92 24.48 2.88
N PHE A 364 -9.99 25.07 3.42
CA PHE A 364 -11.37 24.73 3.08
C PHE A 364 -12.12 25.84 2.34
N TYR A 365 -12.40 26.96 2.98
CA TYR A 365 -13.17 28.05 2.38
C TYR A 365 -12.89 29.37 3.05
N ASN A 366 -12.58 30.39 2.23
CA ASN A 366 -12.39 31.77 2.69
C ASN A 366 -13.71 32.54 2.64
N MET A 367 -14.34 32.75 3.79
CA MET A 367 -15.63 33.44 3.90
C MET A 367 -15.54 34.92 3.47
N GLY A 368 -14.42 35.58 3.72
CA GLY A 368 -14.24 36.99 3.36
C GLY A 368 -14.13 37.22 1.85
N ARG A 369 -13.42 36.31 1.15
CA ARG A 369 -13.24 36.36 -0.31
C ARG A 369 -14.25 35.52 -1.08
N LYS A 370 -15.04 34.68 -0.40
CA LYS A 370 -15.97 33.71 -0.99
C LYS A 370 -15.27 32.75 -1.99
N THR A 371 -14.04 32.34 -1.66
CA THR A 371 -13.23 31.45 -2.50
C THR A 371 -13.04 30.09 -1.83
N VAL A 372 -13.08 29.04 -2.63
CA VAL A 372 -12.79 27.68 -2.19
C VAL A 372 -11.31 27.54 -1.86
N GLY A 373 -10.97 26.79 -0.82
CA GLY A 373 -9.61 26.52 -0.39
C GLY A 373 -8.98 25.34 -1.13
N LEU A 374 -7.82 24.92 -0.62
CA LEU A 374 -6.97 23.89 -1.26
C LEU A 374 -7.70 22.58 -1.54
N VAL A 375 -8.55 22.11 -0.64
CA VAL A 375 -9.27 20.82 -0.80
C VAL A 375 -10.27 20.82 -1.98
N GLY A 376 -10.70 21.99 -2.43
CA GLY A 376 -11.59 22.10 -3.59
C GLY A 376 -10.87 22.46 -4.90
N LEU A 377 -9.58 22.76 -4.84
CA LEU A 377 -8.78 23.14 -6.01
C LEU A 377 -7.83 22.02 -6.47
N TRP A 378 -7.43 21.14 -5.57
CA TRP A 378 -6.43 20.11 -5.80
C TRP A 378 -7.02 18.72 -5.65
N ASP A 379 -6.46 17.74 -6.34
CA ASP A 379 -6.84 16.33 -6.21
C ASP A 379 -6.24 15.68 -4.95
N CYS A 380 -5.09 16.19 -4.50
CA CYS A 380 -4.42 15.72 -3.30
C CYS A 380 -3.79 16.89 -2.52
N VAL A 381 -4.03 16.93 -1.22
CA VAL A 381 -3.39 17.87 -0.27
C VAL A 381 -2.51 17.07 0.67
N ALA A 382 -1.19 17.20 0.53
CA ALA A 382 -0.22 16.52 1.37
C ALA A 382 0.35 17.48 2.43
N PHE A 383 0.25 17.08 3.70
CA PHE A 383 0.85 17.80 4.82
C PHE A 383 2.24 17.23 5.09
N ASP A 384 3.27 18.03 4.86
CA ASP A 384 4.65 17.69 5.21
C ASP A 384 4.94 18.10 6.66
N GLU A 385 5.72 17.26 7.36
CA GLU A 385 6.03 17.47 8.78
C GLU A 385 4.77 17.62 9.66
N VAL A 386 3.98 16.56 9.77
CA VAL A 386 2.72 16.54 10.56
C VAL A 386 2.86 17.15 11.97
N ALA A 387 4.03 17.03 12.59
CA ALA A 387 4.31 17.63 13.89
C ALA A 387 4.16 19.16 13.90
N GLY A 388 4.26 19.78 12.75
CA GLY A 388 4.11 21.24 12.57
C GLY A 388 2.69 21.71 12.31
N ILE A 389 1.72 20.82 12.12
CA ILE A 389 0.32 21.20 11.82
C ILE A 389 -0.27 21.93 13.01
N LYS A 390 -0.66 23.18 12.80
CA LYS A 390 -1.33 23.99 13.82
C LYS A 390 -2.45 24.80 13.19
N PHE A 391 -3.66 24.63 13.70
CA PHE A 391 -4.79 25.48 13.34
C PHE A 391 -4.90 26.65 14.33
N LYS A 392 -5.06 27.87 13.79
CA LYS A 392 -5.37 29.05 14.61
C LYS A 392 -6.79 28.99 15.17
N ASP A 393 -7.70 28.41 14.37
CA ASP A 393 -9.11 28.25 14.71
C ASP A 393 -9.30 26.95 15.49
N LYS A 394 -9.96 27.01 16.64
CA LYS A 394 -10.24 25.83 17.50
C LYS A 394 -11.05 24.74 16.76
N ASP A 395 -11.85 25.14 15.78
CA ASP A 395 -12.72 24.23 15.02
C ASP A 395 -11.99 23.57 13.83
N GLY A 396 -10.73 23.91 13.59
CA GLY A 396 -9.99 23.44 12.41
C GLY A 396 -9.89 21.93 12.31
N VAL A 397 -9.57 21.27 13.43
CA VAL A 397 -9.49 19.79 13.48
C VAL A 397 -10.88 19.17 13.30
N GLN A 398 -11.95 19.79 13.84
CA GLN A 398 -13.31 19.28 13.69
C GLN A 398 -13.76 19.34 12.23
N ILE A 399 -13.57 20.46 11.54
CA ILE A 399 -13.90 20.60 10.11
C ILE A 399 -13.09 19.60 9.26
N MET A 400 -11.82 19.37 9.61
CA MET A 400 -11.00 18.37 8.95
C MET A 400 -11.57 16.96 9.16
N LYS A 401 -11.99 16.59 10.37
CA LYS A 401 -12.65 15.31 10.65
C LYS A 401 -13.92 15.11 9.83
N ASP A 402 -14.74 16.13 9.73
CA ASP A 402 -16.00 16.07 8.98
C ASP A 402 -15.70 15.87 7.49
N TYR A 403 -14.74 16.60 6.94
CA TYR A 403 -14.30 16.44 5.55
C TYR A 403 -13.70 15.03 5.28
N MET A 404 -12.83 14.54 6.15
CA MET A 404 -12.23 13.21 6.03
C MET A 404 -13.28 12.08 6.04
N ALA A 405 -14.41 12.30 6.70
CA ALA A 405 -15.49 11.31 6.80
C ALA A 405 -16.42 11.32 5.59
N SER A 406 -16.82 12.50 5.12
CA SER A 406 -17.92 12.68 4.17
C SER A 406 -17.50 13.23 2.80
N GLY A 407 -16.28 13.80 2.68
CA GLY A 407 -15.89 14.56 1.50
C GLY A 407 -16.61 15.91 1.40
N SER A 408 -17.35 16.31 2.43
CA SER A 408 -18.00 17.63 2.52
C SER A 408 -17.55 18.37 3.77
N PHE A 409 -17.66 19.68 3.75
CA PHE A 409 -17.37 20.53 4.89
C PHE A 409 -18.35 21.69 4.92
N ALA A 410 -18.81 22.02 6.12
CA ALA A 410 -19.67 23.18 6.37
C ALA A 410 -18.83 24.35 6.90
N ARG A 411 -19.01 25.53 6.33
CA ARG A 411 -18.48 26.77 6.89
C ARG A 411 -19.51 27.90 6.77
N GLY A 412 -19.96 28.37 7.92
CA GLY A 412 -21.09 29.29 8.03
C GLY A 412 -22.41 28.58 7.73
N LYS A 413 -23.14 29.07 6.72
CA LYS A 413 -24.42 28.48 6.29
C LYS A 413 -24.29 27.59 5.03
N GLU A 414 -23.11 27.49 4.46
CA GLU A 414 -22.87 26.76 3.21
C GLU A 414 -22.13 25.45 3.48
N GLU A 415 -22.65 24.36 2.94
CA GLU A 415 -21.98 23.10 2.84
C GLU A 415 -21.41 22.94 1.42
N LYS A 416 -20.17 22.51 1.30
CA LYS A 416 -19.48 22.30 0.05
C LYS A 416 -18.87 20.91 0.00
N ALA A 417 -19.02 20.22 -1.12
CA ALA A 417 -18.35 18.96 -1.39
C ALA A 417 -17.02 19.20 -2.10
N ALA A 418 -16.04 18.36 -1.81
CA ALA A 418 -14.76 18.33 -2.49
C ALA A 418 -14.23 16.88 -2.53
N SER A 419 -13.29 16.61 -3.42
CA SER A 419 -12.79 15.26 -3.68
C SER A 419 -11.32 15.05 -3.31
N ALA A 420 -10.61 16.09 -2.83
CA ALA A 420 -9.20 15.99 -2.53
C ALA A 420 -8.91 14.90 -1.49
N SER A 421 -7.90 14.10 -1.77
CA SER A 421 -7.33 13.17 -0.80
C SER A 421 -6.40 13.90 0.15
N MET A 422 -6.32 13.44 1.41
CA MET A 422 -5.43 14.02 2.41
C MET A 422 -4.29 13.07 2.73
N VAL A 423 -3.07 13.57 2.69
CA VAL A 423 -1.87 12.81 3.01
C VAL A 423 -1.12 13.47 4.17
N PHE A 424 -0.76 12.66 5.15
CA PHE A 424 -0.04 13.11 6.33
C PHE A 424 1.33 12.43 6.36
N VAL A 425 2.40 13.20 6.12
CA VAL A 425 3.77 12.67 6.17
C VAL A 425 4.56 13.29 7.31
N GLY A 426 5.37 12.47 7.97
CA GLY A 426 6.16 12.90 9.11
C GLY A 426 7.35 11.98 9.40
N ASN A 427 8.14 12.37 10.39
CA ASN A 427 9.34 11.65 10.78
C ASN A 427 9.16 10.96 12.13
N ILE A 428 9.52 9.68 12.18
CA ILE A 428 9.74 8.94 13.42
C ILE A 428 11.25 9.02 13.75
N ASN A 429 11.57 9.53 14.91
CA ASN A 429 12.96 9.76 15.31
C ASN A 429 13.58 8.61 16.12
N GLN A 430 12.76 7.65 16.54
CA GLN A 430 13.14 6.46 17.31
C GLN A 430 12.90 5.19 16.46
N SER A 431 13.44 4.05 16.90
CA SER A 431 13.08 2.79 16.27
C SER A 431 11.60 2.47 16.53
N VAL A 432 10.95 1.81 15.56
CA VAL A 432 9.53 1.44 15.66
C VAL A 432 9.25 0.59 16.90
N ASP A 433 10.15 -0.35 17.23
CA ASP A 433 10.05 -1.19 18.43
C ASP A 433 10.00 -0.38 19.73
N VAL A 434 10.79 0.70 19.81
CA VAL A 434 10.78 1.61 20.96
C VAL A 434 9.47 2.40 21.00
N VAL A 435 9.04 2.94 19.86
CA VAL A 435 7.77 3.70 19.78
C VAL A 435 6.58 2.82 20.14
N LEU A 436 6.54 1.58 19.64
CA LEU A 436 5.45 0.65 19.98
C LEU A 436 5.40 0.25 21.46
N LYS A 437 6.55 0.27 22.14
CA LYS A 437 6.63 -0.01 23.59
C LYS A 437 6.25 1.20 24.46
N THR A 438 6.57 2.41 24.03
CA THR A 438 6.46 3.62 24.86
C THR A 438 5.28 4.51 24.50
N SER A 439 4.79 4.44 23.26
CA SER A 439 3.77 5.32 22.72
C SER A 439 2.95 4.63 21.62
N THR A 440 2.42 5.39 20.69
CA THR A 440 1.76 4.92 19.47
C THR A 440 2.52 5.37 18.24
N LEU A 441 2.26 4.72 17.10
CA LEU A 441 2.83 5.13 15.81
C LEU A 441 2.32 6.51 15.35
N PHE A 442 1.32 7.09 16.01
CA PHE A 442 0.83 8.45 15.77
C PHE A 442 1.48 9.53 16.66
N GLU A 443 2.48 9.15 17.45
CA GLU A 443 3.22 10.08 18.34
C GLU A 443 3.74 11.35 17.62
N PRO A 444 4.18 11.31 16.36
CA PRO A 444 4.60 12.52 15.65
C PRO A 444 3.51 13.56 15.37
N PHE A 445 2.24 13.21 15.49
CA PHE A 445 1.15 14.20 15.34
C PHE A 445 1.07 15.17 16.52
N PRO A 446 0.57 16.41 16.30
CA PRO A 446 0.21 17.29 17.42
C PRO A 446 -0.75 16.61 18.38
N PRO A 447 -0.68 16.89 19.70
CA PRO A 447 -1.52 16.23 20.71
C PRO A 447 -3.02 16.28 20.39
N GLU A 448 -3.51 17.42 19.83
CA GLU A 448 -4.92 17.60 19.48
C GLU A 448 -5.42 16.65 18.37
N MET A 449 -4.50 16.05 17.59
CA MET A 449 -4.78 15.10 16.52
C MET A 449 -4.32 13.70 16.89
N GLY A 450 -3.13 13.55 17.45
CA GLY A 450 -2.48 12.26 17.74
C GLY A 450 -3.12 11.48 18.89
N THR A 451 -3.95 12.15 19.73
CA THR A 451 -4.76 11.50 20.78
C THR A 451 -6.26 11.48 20.49
N ASP A 452 -6.71 12.13 19.40
CA ASP A 452 -8.11 12.12 18.97
C ASP A 452 -8.40 10.85 18.16
N THR A 453 -8.95 9.82 18.82
CA THR A 453 -9.32 8.55 18.19
C THR A 453 -10.31 8.73 17.05
N ALA A 454 -11.20 9.73 17.13
CA ALA A 454 -12.13 10.02 16.06
C ALA A 454 -11.46 10.60 14.81
N PHE A 455 -10.39 11.38 14.96
CA PHE A 455 -9.56 11.85 13.86
C PHE A 455 -8.77 10.68 13.23
N LEU A 456 -8.09 9.91 14.06
CA LEU A 456 -7.22 8.82 13.64
C LEU A 456 -8.00 7.68 12.96
N ASP A 457 -9.23 7.38 13.40
CA ASP A 457 -10.08 6.36 12.79
C ASP A 457 -10.58 6.72 11.37
N ARG A 458 -10.38 7.98 10.94
CA ARG A 458 -10.64 8.44 9.57
C ARG A 458 -9.45 8.30 8.63
N ILE A 459 -8.30 7.88 9.14
CA ILE A 459 -7.14 7.52 8.33
C ILE A 459 -7.40 6.15 7.71
N HIS A 460 -7.46 6.08 6.38
CA HIS A 460 -7.73 4.85 5.66
C HIS A 460 -6.51 3.92 5.62
N CYS A 461 -5.34 4.49 5.43
CA CYS A 461 -4.08 3.78 5.23
C CYS A 461 -2.99 4.32 6.17
N TYR A 462 -2.36 3.43 6.92
CA TYR A 462 -1.08 3.72 7.58
C TYR A 462 0.03 2.99 6.83
N LEU A 463 0.80 3.73 6.02
CA LEU A 463 1.92 3.23 5.26
C LEU A 463 3.18 3.16 6.17
N PRO A 464 3.82 1.99 6.32
CA PRO A 464 5.00 1.83 7.17
C PRO A 464 6.24 2.43 6.51
N GLY A 465 6.46 3.73 6.70
CA GLY A 465 7.58 4.46 6.10
C GLY A 465 8.96 3.98 6.55
N TRP A 466 9.04 3.17 7.61
CA TRP A 466 10.28 2.56 8.09
C TRP A 466 10.71 1.32 7.30
N GLU A 467 9.80 0.71 6.53
CA GLU A 467 10.13 -0.39 5.64
C GLU A 467 10.67 0.12 4.28
N ILE A 468 10.53 1.41 4.00
CA ILE A 468 11.03 2.03 2.78
C ILE A 468 12.51 2.42 2.97
N PRO A 469 13.41 2.02 2.06
CA PRO A 469 14.82 2.28 2.21
C PRO A 469 15.12 3.79 2.13
N LYS A 470 16.22 4.21 2.77
CA LYS A 470 16.76 5.54 2.54
C LYS A 470 17.29 5.61 1.12
N PHE A 471 16.79 6.56 0.33
CA PHE A 471 17.14 6.65 -1.08
C PHE A 471 18.61 7.00 -1.28
N ARG A 472 19.22 6.28 -2.21
CA ARG A 472 20.55 6.45 -2.73
C ARG A 472 20.47 6.58 -4.25
N PRO A 473 21.55 6.94 -4.96
CA PRO A 473 21.52 7.07 -6.42
C PRO A 473 20.98 5.86 -7.18
N GLU A 474 21.23 4.65 -6.69
CA GLU A 474 20.75 3.40 -7.28
C GLU A 474 19.22 3.20 -7.23
N HIS A 475 18.53 3.87 -6.31
CA HIS A 475 17.07 3.75 -6.16
C HIS A 475 16.28 4.68 -7.10
N PHE A 476 16.97 5.51 -7.87
CA PHE A 476 16.29 6.42 -8.80
C PHE A 476 16.26 5.88 -10.20
N ALA A 477 15.13 5.99 -10.88
CA ALA A 477 14.92 5.51 -12.22
C ALA A 477 16.02 6.00 -13.20
N ASN A 478 16.54 5.06 -13.97
CA ASN A 478 17.61 5.27 -14.96
C ASN A 478 17.20 4.89 -16.38
N SER A 479 15.97 4.40 -16.56
CA SER A 479 15.43 3.98 -17.85
C SER A 479 14.09 4.68 -18.16
N TYR A 480 13.32 4.13 -19.08
CA TYR A 480 12.07 4.71 -19.54
C TYR A 480 10.94 4.60 -18.52
N GLY A 481 10.19 5.68 -18.34
CA GLY A 481 8.94 5.76 -17.60
C GLY A 481 7.97 6.70 -18.30
N PHE A 482 6.70 6.72 -17.91
CA PHE A 482 5.75 7.70 -18.43
C PHE A 482 6.20 9.12 -18.13
N ILE A 483 5.95 10.06 -19.06
CA ILE A 483 6.06 11.47 -18.78
C ILE A 483 5.16 11.79 -17.59
N SER A 484 5.67 12.51 -16.59
CA SER A 484 4.97 12.75 -15.32
C SER A 484 3.60 13.41 -15.51
N ASP A 485 3.46 14.27 -16.51
CA ASP A 485 2.17 14.90 -16.83
C ASP A 485 1.18 13.87 -17.41
N TYR A 486 1.63 12.99 -18.31
CA TYR A 486 0.79 11.92 -18.83
C TYR A 486 0.34 10.96 -17.73
N LEU A 487 1.27 10.57 -16.84
CA LEU A 487 0.96 9.76 -15.66
C LEU A 487 -0.11 10.44 -14.79
N ALA A 488 0.07 11.72 -14.49
CA ALA A 488 -0.84 12.47 -13.63
C ALA A 488 -2.24 12.62 -14.24
N GLU A 489 -2.34 12.82 -15.55
CA GLU A 489 -3.65 12.98 -16.22
C GLU A 489 -4.40 11.64 -16.32
N PHE A 490 -3.74 10.54 -16.67
CA PHE A 490 -4.47 9.27 -16.68
C PHE A 490 -4.88 8.82 -15.26
N ILE A 491 -4.04 9.03 -14.24
CA ILE A 491 -4.39 8.80 -12.84
C ILE A 491 -5.61 9.65 -12.45
N ARG A 492 -5.67 10.90 -12.87
CA ARG A 492 -6.81 11.79 -12.64
C ARG A 492 -8.09 11.29 -13.32
N GLU A 493 -8.01 10.81 -14.55
CA GLU A 493 -9.15 10.22 -15.25
C GLU A 493 -9.63 8.94 -14.55
N LEU A 494 -8.71 8.11 -14.03
CA LEU A 494 -9.06 6.92 -13.24
C LEU A 494 -9.80 7.24 -11.93
N ARG A 495 -9.71 8.47 -11.39
CA ARG A 495 -10.53 8.87 -10.23
C ARG A 495 -12.03 8.77 -10.51
N LYS A 496 -12.44 8.87 -11.78
CA LYS A 496 -13.86 8.77 -12.22
C LYS A 496 -14.34 7.33 -12.34
N VAL A 497 -13.44 6.36 -12.38
CA VAL A 497 -13.72 4.92 -12.49
C VAL A 497 -13.85 4.32 -11.09
N GLN A 498 -14.64 3.25 -10.91
CA GLN A 498 -14.76 2.49 -9.67
C GLN A 498 -14.81 1.00 -9.96
N TYR A 499 -14.03 0.23 -9.21
CA TYR A 499 -14.02 -1.23 -9.23
C TYR A 499 -14.61 -1.84 -7.94
N GLY A 500 -15.45 -1.08 -7.23
CA GLY A 500 -15.93 -1.41 -5.89
C GLY A 500 -16.63 -2.77 -5.74
N ASP A 501 -17.24 -3.28 -6.80
CA ASP A 501 -17.95 -4.58 -6.81
C ASP A 501 -17.00 -5.78 -7.00
N ALA A 502 -15.75 -5.54 -7.39
CA ALA A 502 -14.78 -6.58 -7.66
C ALA A 502 -14.49 -7.46 -6.43
N LEU A 503 -14.46 -6.86 -5.24
CA LEU A 503 -14.27 -7.57 -3.99
C LEU A 503 -15.36 -8.62 -3.77
N ASP A 504 -16.62 -8.22 -3.89
CA ASP A 504 -17.77 -9.05 -3.54
C ASP A 504 -17.94 -10.26 -4.45
N LYS A 505 -17.32 -10.24 -5.64
CA LYS A 505 -17.30 -11.36 -6.58
C LYS A 505 -16.53 -12.56 -6.01
N TYR A 506 -15.40 -12.32 -5.35
CA TYR A 506 -14.46 -13.36 -4.94
C TYR A 506 -14.35 -13.50 -3.42
N PHE A 507 -14.52 -12.42 -2.67
CA PHE A 507 -14.26 -12.37 -1.24
C PHE A 507 -15.32 -11.58 -0.48
N LYS A 508 -15.45 -11.89 0.81
CA LYS A 508 -16.25 -11.15 1.77
C LYS A 508 -15.37 -10.72 2.94
N LEU A 509 -15.51 -9.49 3.38
CA LEU A 509 -14.79 -9.00 4.55
C LEU A 509 -15.30 -9.65 5.83
N GLY A 510 -14.40 -9.92 6.76
CA GLY A 510 -14.70 -10.52 8.06
C GLY A 510 -15.59 -9.63 8.94
N LYS A 511 -16.22 -10.25 9.93
CA LYS A 511 -17.20 -9.59 10.82
C LYS A 511 -16.59 -8.51 11.73
N ASN A 512 -15.29 -8.57 11.94
CA ASN A 512 -14.55 -7.69 12.86
C ASN A 512 -14.20 -6.33 12.25
N LEU A 513 -14.50 -6.14 10.96
CA LEU A 513 -14.36 -4.84 10.30
C LEU A 513 -15.65 -4.04 10.48
N ASN A 514 -15.54 -2.87 11.11
CA ASN A 514 -16.65 -1.93 11.18
C ASN A 514 -16.85 -1.20 9.82
N GLN A 515 -17.88 -0.35 9.73
CA GLN A 515 -18.19 0.36 8.48
C GLN A 515 -17.02 1.23 7.98
N ARG A 516 -16.28 1.90 8.87
CA ARG A 516 -15.12 2.72 8.49
C ARG A 516 -13.97 1.88 7.98
N ASP A 517 -13.73 0.72 8.61
CA ASP A 517 -12.70 -0.22 8.16
C ASP A 517 -13.05 -0.76 6.77
N THR A 518 -14.31 -1.12 6.55
CA THR A 518 -14.82 -1.59 5.25
C THR A 518 -14.64 -0.52 4.16
N ILE A 519 -14.99 0.74 4.43
CA ILE A 519 -14.79 1.85 3.49
C ILE A 519 -13.29 2.05 3.19
N ALA A 520 -12.45 2.02 4.22
CA ALA A 520 -11.01 2.22 4.06
C ALA A 520 -10.38 1.12 3.20
N VAL A 521 -10.71 -0.15 3.49
CA VAL A 521 -10.20 -1.32 2.73
C VAL A 521 -10.70 -1.28 1.28
N ARG A 522 -12.00 -1.01 1.04
CA ARG A 522 -12.55 -0.94 -0.32
C ARG A 522 -11.91 0.19 -1.15
N ARG A 523 -11.74 1.38 -0.59
CA ARG A 523 -11.07 2.50 -1.28
C ARG A 523 -9.61 2.18 -1.60
N MET A 524 -8.91 1.54 -0.68
CA MET A 524 -7.51 1.16 -0.91
C MET A 524 -7.39 0.10 -1.99
N LEU A 525 -8.25 -0.93 -1.93
CA LEU A 525 -8.33 -1.96 -2.96
C LEU A 525 -8.65 -1.37 -4.33
N ASP A 526 -9.63 -0.47 -4.40
CA ASP A 526 -10.00 0.23 -5.64
C ASP A 526 -8.80 1.02 -6.20
N GLY A 527 -8.07 1.73 -5.34
CA GLY A 527 -6.85 2.45 -5.70
C GLY A 527 -5.76 1.54 -6.27
N TYR A 528 -5.51 0.37 -5.67
CA TYR A 528 -4.57 -0.61 -6.22
C TYR A 528 -5.03 -1.14 -7.58
N LEU A 529 -6.31 -1.49 -7.71
CA LEU A 529 -6.87 -1.99 -8.97
C LEU A 529 -6.78 -0.95 -10.09
N LYS A 530 -7.05 0.32 -9.82
CA LYS A 530 -6.90 1.42 -10.78
C LYS A 530 -5.46 1.58 -11.25
N LEU A 531 -4.50 1.48 -10.35
CA LEU A 531 -3.08 1.64 -10.67
C LEU A 531 -2.52 0.42 -11.42
N MET A 532 -2.86 -0.79 -10.98
CA MET A 532 -2.28 -2.02 -11.53
C MET A 532 -3.07 -2.61 -12.70
N TYR A 533 -4.39 -2.44 -12.69
CA TYR A 533 -5.32 -3.06 -13.64
C TYR A 533 -6.30 -2.02 -14.20
N PRO A 534 -5.80 -0.94 -14.85
CA PRO A 534 -6.67 0.11 -15.38
C PRO A 534 -7.65 -0.38 -16.44
N ASN A 535 -7.39 -1.54 -17.05
CA ASN A 535 -8.28 -2.23 -17.98
C ASN A 535 -9.42 -3.02 -17.29
N GLY A 536 -9.40 -3.15 -15.95
CA GLY A 536 -10.38 -3.92 -15.19
C GLY A 536 -10.23 -5.44 -15.30
N GLU A 537 -9.15 -5.92 -15.90
CA GLU A 537 -8.85 -7.34 -16.06
C GLU A 537 -7.81 -7.76 -15.02
N PHE A 538 -8.19 -8.61 -14.08
CA PHE A 538 -7.35 -9.16 -13.02
C PHE A 538 -7.86 -10.53 -12.57
N THR A 539 -6.97 -11.36 -12.08
CA THR A 539 -7.27 -12.68 -11.56
C THR A 539 -7.73 -12.60 -10.09
N LYS A 540 -8.27 -13.69 -9.56
CA LYS A 540 -8.64 -13.82 -8.15
C LYS A 540 -7.42 -13.62 -7.22
N ASP A 541 -6.28 -14.21 -7.58
CA ASP A 541 -5.05 -14.14 -6.80
C ASP A 541 -4.46 -12.71 -6.76
N GLU A 542 -4.52 -12.00 -7.88
CA GLU A 542 -4.10 -10.59 -7.97
C GLU A 542 -4.99 -9.67 -7.13
N LEU A 543 -6.30 -9.92 -7.13
CA LEU A 543 -7.23 -9.21 -6.26
C LEU A 543 -6.96 -9.54 -4.77
N GLU A 544 -6.69 -10.81 -4.45
CA GLU A 544 -6.37 -11.25 -3.08
C GLU A 544 -5.11 -10.56 -2.54
N GLU A 545 -4.08 -10.43 -3.36
CA GLU A 545 -2.86 -9.71 -3.00
C GLU A 545 -3.14 -8.24 -2.65
N CYS A 546 -3.88 -7.53 -3.50
CA CYS A 546 -4.29 -6.15 -3.24
C CYS A 546 -5.16 -6.04 -1.98
N LEU A 547 -6.06 -7.01 -1.76
CA LEU A 547 -6.92 -7.06 -0.59
C LEU A 547 -6.11 -7.25 0.70
N ARG A 548 -5.14 -8.16 0.71
CA ARG A 548 -4.27 -8.42 1.88
C ARG A 548 -3.48 -7.17 2.27
N LEU A 549 -2.90 -6.47 1.30
CA LEU A 549 -2.20 -5.21 1.54
C LEU A 549 -3.16 -4.14 2.10
N SER A 550 -4.37 -4.04 1.55
CA SER A 550 -5.37 -3.08 2.02
C SER A 550 -5.80 -3.35 3.46
N LEU A 551 -6.02 -4.61 3.81
CA LEU A 551 -6.33 -5.03 5.17
C LEU A 551 -5.17 -4.77 6.14
N GLU A 552 -3.93 -5.06 5.76
CA GLU A 552 -2.73 -4.80 6.56
C GLU A 552 -2.59 -3.32 6.90
N MET A 553 -2.67 -2.44 5.89
CA MET A 553 -2.50 -0.99 6.08
C MET A 553 -3.58 -0.40 6.98
N ARG A 554 -4.84 -0.84 6.82
CA ARG A 554 -5.93 -0.38 7.69
C ARG A 554 -5.86 -1.01 9.08
N ARG A 555 -5.49 -2.28 9.21
CA ARG A 555 -5.28 -2.94 10.50
C ARG A 555 -4.25 -2.18 11.34
N ARG A 556 -3.17 -1.69 10.72
CA ARG A 556 -2.14 -0.90 11.42
C ARG A 556 -2.72 0.35 12.09
N VAL A 557 -3.66 1.05 11.45
CA VAL A 557 -4.41 2.16 12.09
C VAL A 557 -5.18 1.64 13.31
N LYS A 558 -5.89 0.53 13.15
CA LYS A 558 -6.75 -0.02 14.21
C LYS A 558 -5.96 -0.49 15.41
N GLU A 559 -4.79 -1.08 15.20
CA GLU A 559 -3.87 -1.49 16.26
C GLU A 559 -3.40 -0.29 17.12
N GLN A 560 -3.21 0.88 16.52
CA GLN A 560 -2.87 2.08 17.26
C GLN A 560 -4.08 2.65 18.01
N LEU A 561 -5.27 2.58 17.43
CA LEU A 561 -6.51 2.97 18.12
C LEU A 561 -6.79 2.10 19.34
N LYS A 562 -6.53 0.79 19.25
CA LYS A 562 -6.61 -0.12 20.40
C LYS A 562 -5.71 0.31 21.55
N LYS A 563 -4.52 0.84 21.26
CA LYS A 563 -3.60 1.36 22.30
C LYS A 563 -4.08 2.67 22.93
N LEU A 564 -4.73 3.53 22.15
CA LEU A 564 -5.17 4.86 22.60
C LEU A 564 -6.52 4.84 23.29
N GLY A 565 -7.43 4.02 22.80
CA GLY A 565 -8.83 4.07 23.15
C GLY A 565 -9.35 2.82 23.85
N GLY A 566 -10.52 2.92 24.44
CA GLY A 566 -11.17 1.87 25.17
C GLY A 566 -11.72 0.72 24.33
N MET A 567 -12.71 0.03 24.88
CA MET A 567 -13.25 -1.24 24.40
C MET A 567 -13.83 -1.23 22.97
N GLU A 568 -14.16 -0.07 22.38
CA GLU A 568 -14.72 0.02 21.03
C GLU A 568 -13.71 -0.37 19.90
N PHE A 569 -12.39 -0.32 20.19
CA PHE A 569 -11.33 -0.67 19.24
C PHE A 569 -10.67 -2.00 19.58
N TYR A 570 -11.32 -2.81 20.39
CA TYR A 570 -10.77 -4.02 20.96
C TYR A 570 -10.47 -5.09 19.92
N ASP A 571 -11.40 -5.33 18.98
CA ASP A 571 -11.29 -6.36 17.99
C ASP A 571 -10.56 -5.81 16.74
N VAL A 572 -9.32 -6.24 16.59
CA VAL A 572 -8.42 -5.84 15.50
C VAL A 572 -8.07 -6.99 14.55
N ASN A 573 -8.72 -8.15 14.71
CA ASN A 573 -8.48 -9.33 13.88
C ASN A 573 -9.16 -9.20 12.53
N PHE A 574 -8.50 -8.49 11.62
CA PHE A 574 -8.99 -8.33 10.27
C PHE A 574 -8.86 -9.62 9.48
N SER A 575 -9.96 -10.02 8.87
CA SER A 575 -10.06 -11.22 8.05
C SER A 575 -10.86 -10.98 6.78
N TYR A 576 -10.75 -11.90 5.87
CA TYR A 576 -11.61 -12.01 4.69
C TYR A 576 -11.93 -13.49 4.44
N ILE A 577 -13.07 -13.73 3.84
CA ILE A 577 -13.62 -15.06 3.56
C ILE A 577 -13.64 -15.25 2.06
N ASP A 578 -13.07 -16.32 1.58
CA ASP A 578 -13.13 -16.74 0.19
C ASP A 578 -14.56 -17.27 -0.13
N ASN A 579 -15.22 -16.70 -1.15
CA ASN A 579 -16.60 -17.05 -1.50
C ASN A 579 -16.75 -18.47 -2.09
N GLU A 580 -15.67 -19.07 -2.59
CA GLU A 580 -15.69 -20.42 -3.18
C GLU A 580 -15.35 -21.50 -2.15
N THR A 581 -14.28 -21.27 -1.37
CA THR A 581 -13.80 -22.27 -0.38
C THR A 581 -14.42 -22.09 0.99
N PHE A 582 -15.03 -20.93 1.28
CA PHE A 582 -15.52 -20.49 2.58
C PHE A 582 -14.43 -20.46 3.67
N GLU A 583 -13.16 -20.46 3.27
CA GLU A 583 -12.03 -20.33 4.17
C GLU A 583 -11.88 -18.89 4.63
N GLU A 584 -11.80 -18.68 5.94
CA GLU A 584 -11.51 -17.39 6.53
C GLU A 584 -10.00 -17.23 6.73
N LYS A 585 -9.42 -16.18 6.13
CA LYS A 585 -7.99 -15.86 6.18
C LYS A 585 -7.77 -14.57 6.97
N TYR A 586 -6.85 -14.61 7.92
CA TYR A 586 -6.51 -13.47 8.78
C TYR A 586 -5.28 -12.73 8.25
N VAL A 587 -5.30 -11.40 8.40
CA VAL A 587 -4.18 -10.53 7.99
C VAL A 587 -3.58 -9.87 9.23
N SER A 588 -2.30 -10.14 9.50
CA SER A 588 -1.51 -9.52 10.59
C SER A 588 -0.68 -8.34 10.09
N VAL A 589 -0.20 -7.52 11.01
CA VAL A 589 0.80 -6.47 10.73
C VAL A 589 2.19 -6.96 11.13
N PRO A 590 3.22 -6.80 10.27
CA PRO A 590 4.55 -7.36 10.50
C PRO A 590 5.18 -6.94 11.83
N GLU A 591 5.02 -5.69 12.23
CA GLU A 591 5.60 -5.14 13.46
C GLU A 591 4.97 -5.68 14.75
N GLN A 592 3.86 -6.40 14.66
CA GLN A 592 3.20 -7.05 15.81
C GLN A 592 3.28 -8.58 15.78
N GLY A 593 3.71 -9.15 14.68
CA GLY A 593 3.74 -10.61 14.46
C GLY A 593 5.12 -11.18 14.18
N GLY A 594 6.19 -10.49 14.58
CA GLY A 594 7.55 -10.87 14.20
C GLY A 594 8.03 -12.17 14.81
N ASP A 595 7.92 -12.42 16.09
CA ASP A 595 8.29 -13.66 16.73
C ASP A 595 7.14 -14.12 17.63
N THR A 596 6.67 -15.33 17.41
CA THR A 596 5.81 -16.01 18.40
C THR A 596 6.56 -15.99 19.73
N LEU A 597 6.11 -15.12 20.66
CA LEU A 597 6.76 -14.97 21.96
C LEU A 597 6.78 -16.28 22.72
N ILE A 598 5.79 -17.14 22.45
CA ILE A 598 5.68 -18.49 22.96
C ILE A 598 6.05 -19.46 21.83
N PRO A 599 7.19 -20.16 21.91
CA PRO A 599 7.69 -21.04 20.85
C PRO A 599 6.76 -22.25 20.62
N GLU A 600 6.72 -22.74 19.38
CA GLU A 600 5.92 -23.93 19.02
C GLU A 600 6.44 -25.26 19.57
N GLY A 601 7.71 -25.31 19.95
CA GLY A 601 8.36 -26.51 20.50
C GLY A 601 8.15 -26.68 22.01
N THR A 602 8.69 -27.79 22.55
CA THR A 602 8.79 -28.02 23.99
C THR A 602 9.82 -27.09 24.59
N CYS A 603 9.42 -26.36 25.64
CA CYS A 603 10.33 -25.51 26.41
C CYS A 603 11.33 -26.33 27.23
N ALA A 604 12.39 -25.72 27.70
CA ALA A 604 13.27 -26.34 28.69
C ALA A 604 12.54 -26.49 30.04
N PRO A 605 12.89 -27.49 30.84
CA PRO A 605 12.37 -27.60 32.22
C PRO A 605 12.67 -26.30 32.99
N GLY A 606 11.67 -25.79 33.72
CA GLY A 606 11.76 -24.54 34.46
C GLY A 606 11.40 -23.29 33.66
N GLN A 607 11.07 -23.41 32.39
CA GLN A 607 10.64 -22.29 31.52
C GLN A 607 9.12 -22.28 31.42
N VAL A 608 8.52 -21.13 31.71
CA VAL A 608 7.05 -20.92 31.71
C VAL A 608 6.71 -19.57 31.09
N TYR A 609 5.64 -19.53 30.33
CA TYR A 609 5.10 -18.30 29.75
C TYR A 609 3.78 -17.92 30.44
N ASN A 610 3.72 -16.71 30.96
CA ASN A 610 2.55 -16.13 31.60
C ASN A 610 2.01 -14.98 30.78
N ILE A 611 0.70 -14.90 30.59
CA ILE A 611 0.03 -13.78 29.98
C ILE A 611 -0.82 -13.09 31.04
N SER A 612 -0.54 -11.82 31.29
CA SER A 612 -1.26 -11.06 32.31
C SER A 612 -1.06 -9.55 32.12
N ARG A 613 -1.78 -8.77 32.93
CA ARG A 613 -1.67 -7.30 32.90
C ARG A 613 -0.37 -6.85 33.57
N GLY A 614 0.40 -6.07 32.85
CA GLY A 614 1.61 -5.41 33.36
C GLY A 614 1.29 -4.08 34.08
N LYS A 615 2.33 -3.46 34.61
CA LYS A 615 2.23 -2.19 35.38
C LYS A 615 1.72 -1.01 34.54
N SER A 616 1.96 -1.01 33.25
CA SER A 616 1.41 -0.01 32.32
C SER A 616 -0.11 -0.10 32.13
N GLY A 617 -0.75 -1.17 32.64
CA GLY A 617 -2.16 -1.49 32.38
C GLY A 617 -2.39 -2.30 31.10
N MET A 618 -1.35 -2.54 30.29
CA MET A 618 -1.44 -3.39 29.11
C MET A 618 -1.32 -4.88 29.48
N ILE A 619 -1.94 -5.75 28.68
CA ILE A 619 -1.82 -7.20 28.81
C ILE A 619 -0.71 -7.67 27.88
N GLY A 620 0.19 -8.52 28.36
CA GLY A 620 1.30 -9.01 27.58
C GLY A 620 1.97 -10.27 28.16
N ALA A 621 3.03 -10.69 27.48
CA ALA A 621 3.72 -11.94 27.76
C ALA A 621 4.94 -11.74 28.66
N PHE A 622 5.02 -12.61 29.67
CA PHE A 622 6.15 -12.70 30.59
C PHE A 622 6.74 -14.09 30.52
N ARG A 623 8.07 -14.18 30.52
CA ARG A 623 8.82 -15.44 30.57
C ARG A 623 9.46 -15.61 31.92
N LEU A 624 9.29 -16.78 32.51
CA LEU A 624 9.92 -17.21 33.74
C LEU A 624 10.92 -18.30 33.39
N GLU A 625 12.12 -18.23 33.91
CA GLU A 625 13.17 -19.25 33.76
C GLU A 625 13.74 -19.58 35.12
N SER A 626 13.65 -20.84 35.52
CA SER A 626 14.14 -21.30 36.82
C SER A 626 15.26 -22.32 36.69
N GLN A 627 16.15 -22.28 37.67
CA GLN A 627 17.24 -23.25 37.86
C GLN A 627 17.22 -23.76 39.30
N MET A 628 17.72 -24.95 39.49
CA MET A 628 17.83 -25.60 40.80
C MET A 628 19.28 -26.07 41.04
N LEU A 629 19.80 -25.79 42.22
CA LEU A 629 21.15 -26.16 42.63
C LEU A 629 21.07 -26.91 43.98
N PRO A 630 22.05 -27.78 44.31
CA PRO A 630 22.22 -28.28 45.69
C PRO A 630 22.43 -27.10 46.65
N GLY A 631 21.69 -27.09 47.79
CA GLY A 631 21.75 -25.93 48.68
C GLY A 631 20.99 -26.15 50.00
N ASN A 632 20.56 -25.06 50.63
CA ASN A 632 19.93 -25.05 51.94
C ASN A 632 18.50 -24.45 51.90
N GLY A 633 17.82 -24.49 50.77
CA GLY A 633 16.47 -23.95 50.62
C GLY A 633 16.40 -22.46 50.39
N LYS A 634 17.44 -21.85 49.77
CA LYS A 634 17.47 -20.45 49.39
C LYS A 634 16.66 -20.23 48.14
N PHE A 635 15.98 -19.06 48.06
CA PHE A 635 15.22 -18.64 46.90
C PHE A 635 15.71 -17.28 46.39
N ASP A 636 16.44 -17.29 45.28
CA ASP A 636 16.92 -16.09 44.61
C ASP A 636 16.06 -15.76 43.39
N LYS A 637 15.76 -14.48 43.21
CA LYS A 637 14.89 -13.94 42.15
C LYS A 637 15.52 -12.73 41.49
N THR A 638 15.53 -12.71 40.16
CA THR A 638 16.10 -11.65 39.33
C THR A 638 15.04 -11.18 38.33
N GLY A 639 15.26 -9.99 37.73
CA GLY A 639 14.36 -9.43 36.71
C GLY A 639 13.14 -8.66 37.23
N LEU A 640 12.90 -8.64 38.56
CA LEU A 640 11.73 -7.95 39.14
C LEU A 640 11.95 -6.45 39.39
N GLY A 641 13.17 -5.95 39.17
CA GLY A 641 13.52 -4.54 39.39
C GLY A 641 13.19 -4.06 40.82
N SER A 642 12.61 -2.86 40.94
CA SER A 642 12.17 -2.26 42.19
C SER A 642 10.73 -2.62 42.60
N ASP A 643 10.02 -3.43 41.81
CA ASP A 643 8.60 -3.72 42.03
C ASP A 643 8.38 -4.57 43.29
N GLY A 644 7.79 -3.96 44.34
CA GLY A 644 7.50 -4.62 45.61
C GLY A 644 6.43 -5.71 45.51
N LYS A 645 5.37 -5.49 44.74
CA LYS A 645 4.25 -6.43 44.58
C LYS A 645 4.67 -7.66 43.79
N ALA A 646 5.44 -7.49 42.69
CA ALA A 646 5.96 -8.62 41.94
C ALA A 646 6.92 -9.47 42.78
N LYS A 647 7.74 -8.85 43.65
CA LYS A 647 8.59 -9.57 44.61
C LYS A 647 7.77 -10.32 45.67
N GLU A 648 6.68 -9.73 46.12
CA GLU A 648 5.75 -10.36 47.07
C GLU A 648 5.05 -11.58 46.42
N ALA A 649 4.58 -11.47 45.19
CA ALA A 649 4.01 -12.58 44.43
C ALA A 649 4.99 -13.76 44.28
N ALA A 650 6.24 -13.49 43.94
CA ALA A 650 7.30 -14.51 43.87
C ALA A 650 7.57 -15.18 45.23
N ASN A 651 7.58 -14.42 46.33
CA ASN A 651 7.70 -15.00 47.67
C ASN A 651 6.50 -15.83 48.06
N THR A 652 5.29 -15.38 47.73
CA THR A 652 4.05 -16.10 47.96
C THR A 652 4.09 -17.50 47.29
N ALA A 653 4.58 -17.53 46.04
CA ALA A 653 4.76 -18.79 45.30
C ALA A 653 5.69 -19.77 46.00
N PHE A 654 6.87 -19.28 46.45
CA PHE A 654 7.85 -20.14 47.11
C PHE A 654 7.36 -20.62 48.47
N ASN A 655 6.67 -19.75 49.23
CA ASN A 655 6.07 -20.14 50.52
C ASN A 655 4.95 -21.18 50.33
N PHE A 656 4.12 -20.99 49.30
CA PHE A 656 3.13 -21.99 48.91
C PHE A 656 3.78 -23.33 48.56
N LEU A 657 4.85 -23.32 47.77
CA LEU A 657 5.57 -24.54 47.42
C LEU A 657 6.17 -25.22 48.65
N LYS A 658 6.75 -24.48 49.60
CA LYS A 658 7.27 -25.03 50.86
C LYS A 658 6.19 -25.77 51.65
N ALA A 659 5.00 -25.19 51.71
CA ALA A 659 3.89 -25.78 52.46
C ALA A 659 3.33 -27.02 51.76
N ASN A 660 3.29 -27.05 50.41
CA ASN A 660 2.56 -28.05 49.63
C ASN A 660 3.48 -28.98 48.79
N ALA A 661 4.80 -28.90 48.94
CA ALA A 661 5.74 -29.69 48.10
C ALA A 661 5.44 -31.19 48.11
N ARG A 662 5.13 -31.77 49.28
CA ARG A 662 4.84 -33.18 49.44
C ARG A 662 3.50 -33.60 48.83
N HIS A 663 2.53 -32.69 48.74
CA HIS A 663 1.24 -32.94 48.07
C HIS A 663 1.39 -32.95 46.55
N ILE A 664 2.32 -32.16 46.00
CA ILE A 664 2.61 -32.12 44.58
C ILE A 664 3.49 -33.31 44.17
N SER A 665 4.61 -33.55 44.86
CA SER A 665 5.49 -34.70 44.62
C SER A 665 6.50 -34.87 45.74
N GLY A 666 6.73 -36.15 46.16
CA GLY A 666 7.78 -36.50 47.11
C GLY A 666 9.21 -36.16 46.63
N ASN A 667 9.40 -35.91 45.35
CA ASN A 667 10.70 -35.59 44.76
C ASN A 667 11.08 -34.08 44.86
N ILE A 668 10.16 -33.22 45.28
CA ILE A 668 10.40 -31.79 45.43
C ILE A 668 10.95 -31.50 46.81
N SER A 669 12.24 -31.11 46.87
CA SER A 669 12.90 -30.69 48.11
C SER A 669 13.10 -29.20 48.14
N THR A 670 12.50 -28.52 49.12
CA THR A 670 12.66 -27.06 49.33
C THR A 670 13.66 -26.74 50.47
N THR A 671 14.26 -27.75 51.05
CA THR A 671 15.22 -27.62 52.16
C THR A 671 16.65 -27.99 51.77
N GLU A 672 16.81 -28.91 50.78
CA GLU A 672 18.11 -29.40 50.31
C GLU A 672 18.50 -28.85 48.94
N LYS A 673 17.66 -28.02 48.37
CA LYS A 673 17.86 -27.41 47.06
C LYS A 673 17.61 -25.90 47.12
N ASP A 674 18.49 -25.15 46.48
CA ASP A 674 18.31 -23.73 46.23
C ASP A 674 17.68 -23.51 44.88
N TYR A 675 16.79 -22.54 44.81
CA TYR A 675 16.04 -22.20 43.58
C TYR A 675 16.39 -20.79 43.16
N ILE A 676 16.70 -20.62 41.87
CA ILE A 676 16.94 -19.34 41.22
C ILE A 676 15.94 -19.15 40.12
N ILE A 677 15.27 -18.02 40.06
CA ILE A 677 14.31 -17.72 39.00
C ILE A 677 14.53 -16.32 38.43
N ASN A 678 14.50 -16.22 37.10
CA ASN A 678 14.58 -14.97 36.37
C ASN A 678 13.21 -14.67 35.71
N TYR A 679 12.76 -13.44 35.89
CA TYR A 679 11.51 -12.95 35.30
C TYR A 679 11.85 -11.96 34.18
N GLN A 680 11.25 -12.17 33.02
CA GLN A 680 11.45 -11.32 31.85
C GLN A 680 10.12 -10.80 31.33
N ASP A 681 10.02 -9.50 31.23
CA ASP A 681 8.94 -8.82 30.50
C ASP A 681 9.33 -8.79 29.02
N LEU A 682 8.64 -9.60 28.20
CA LEU A 682 8.99 -9.76 26.78
C LEU A 682 8.58 -8.58 25.92
N GLN A 683 7.66 -7.76 26.40
CA GLN A 683 7.08 -6.64 25.65
C GLN A 683 7.37 -5.25 26.25
N GLY A 684 8.07 -5.20 27.40
CA GLY A 684 8.42 -3.94 28.05
C GLY A 684 7.24 -3.16 28.63
N ILE A 685 6.16 -3.87 29.03
CA ILE A 685 4.93 -3.27 29.59
C ILE A 685 4.99 -3.03 31.11
N GLY A 686 6.12 -3.34 31.72
CA GLY A 686 6.32 -3.30 33.16
C GLY A 686 5.87 -4.60 33.84
N MET A 687 6.61 -5.05 34.85
CA MET A 687 6.39 -6.34 35.49
C MET A 687 4.98 -6.48 36.07
N THR A 688 4.40 -7.66 35.94
CA THR A 688 3.07 -7.99 36.50
C THR A 688 3.15 -8.37 37.97
N GLU A 689 2.06 -8.20 38.71
CA GLU A 689 1.87 -8.72 40.07
C GLU A 689 1.27 -10.15 40.08
N LYS A 690 0.86 -10.68 38.92
CA LYS A 690 0.24 -12.00 38.76
C LYS A 690 1.30 -13.07 38.43
N LEU A 691 2.19 -13.33 39.38
CA LEU A 691 3.35 -14.22 39.20
C LEU A 691 3.35 -15.44 40.11
N ALA A 692 2.46 -15.52 41.09
CA ALA A 692 2.56 -16.60 42.09
C ALA A 692 2.33 -17.98 41.46
N LEU A 693 1.26 -18.20 40.70
CA LEU A 693 1.01 -19.48 40.05
C LEU A 693 2.04 -19.83 38.97
N PRO A 694 2.39 -18.96 38.03
CA PRO A 694 3.44 -19.27 37.04
C PRO A 694 4.78 -19.62 37.68
N THR A 695 5.13 -18.96 38.80
CA THR A 695 6.34 -19.28 39.59
C THR A 695 6.29 -20.66 40.19
N VAL A 696 5.15 -21.06 40.81
CA VAL A 696 4.97 -22.43 41.33
C VAL A 696 5.18 -23.47 40.23
N ILE A 697 4.57 -23.26 39.06
CA ILE A 697 4.72 -24.15 37.90
C ILE A 697 6.18 -24.23 37.44
N ALA A 698 6.88 -23.11 37.36
CA ALA A 698 8.28 -23.04 36.92
C ALA A 698 9.21 -23.79 37.91
N LEU A 699 9.01 -23.59 39.21
CA LEU A 699 9.79 -24.25 40.25
C LEU A 699 9.50 -25.79 40.30
N CYS A 700 8.24 -26.21 40.13
CA CYS A 700 7.89 -27.62 40.02
C CYS A 700 8.46 -28.24 38.74
N SER A 701 8.39 -27.57 37.63
CA SER A 701 8.98 -27.97 36.34
C SER A 701 10.47 -28.30 36.46
N ILE A 702 11.25 -27.40 37.04
CA ILE A 702 12.70 -27.63 37.22
C ILE A 702 12.98 -28.72 38.27
N ALA A 703 12.21 -28.75 39.38
CA ALA A 703 12.39 -29.74 40.43
C ALA A 703 12.11 -31.18 39.95
N LEU A 704 11.15 -31.35 39.07
CA LEU A 704 10.78 -32.63 38.47
C LEU A 704 11.53 -32.94 37.17
N GLY A 705 12.33 -31.97 36.65
CA GLY A 705 13.04 -32.11 35.36
C GLY A 705 12.09 -32.30 34.16
N ARG A 706 10.86 -31.80 34.25
CA ARG A 706 9.83 -31.94 33.19
C ARG A 706 9.50 -30.58 32.59
N PRO A 707 9.54 -30.43 31.25
CA PRO A 707 9.10 -29.24 30.58
C PRO A 707 7.57 -29.07 30.70
N THR A 708 7.11 -27.82 30.52
CA THR A 708 5.68 -27.56 30.33
C THR A 708 5.20 -28.06 28.95
N LEU A 709 3.89 -28.21 28.77
CA LEU A 709 3.31 -28.51 27.46
C LEU A 709 3.77 -27.52 26.42
N SER A 710 3.92 -27.98 25.16
CA SER A 710 4.31 -27.11 24.03
C SER A 710 3.28 -26.01 23.79
N SER A 711 3.76 -24.81 23.46
CA SER A 711 2.93 -23.62 23.15
C SER A 711 1.90 -23.28 24.24
N LEU A 712 2.27 -23.48 25.52
CA LEU A 712 1.40 -23.26 26.67
C LEU A 712 1.53 -21.82 27.19
N ALA A 713 0.39 -21.13 27.32
CA ALA A 713 0.26 -19.90 28.12
C ALA A 713 -0.41 -20.23 29.45
N VAL A 714 0.14 -19.73 30.54
CA VAL A 714 -0.43 -19.85 31.89
C VAL A 714 -1.18 -18.58 32.23
N LEU A 715 -2.44 -18.72 32.65
CA LEU A 715 -3.31 -17.62 33.07
C LEU A 715 -3.78 -17.80 34.50
N GLY A 716 -4.12 -16.69 35.14
CA GLY A 716 -4.60 -16.65 36.52
C GLY A 716 -3.48 -16.61 37.54
N ASP A 717 -3.84 -16.64 38.82
CA ASP A 717 -2.91 -16.50 39.92
C ASP A 717 -3.47 -17.21 41.19
N ILE A 718 -2.66 -17.28 42.21
CA ILE A 718 -3.04 -17.87 43.50
C ILE A 718 -2.70 -16.95 44.68
N SER A 719 -3.49 -17.01 45.73
CA SER A 719 -3.15 -16.43 47.03
C SER A 719 -2.17 -17.33 47.80
N ILE A 720 -1.63 -16.84 48.89
CA ILE A 720 -0.72 -17.60 49.78
C ILE A 720 -1.37 -18.90 50.30
N GLY A 721 -2.67 -18.92 50.46
CA GLY A 721 -3.43 -20.09 50.87
C GLY A 721 -3.85 -21.03 49.73
N GLY A 722 -3.42 -20.74 48.48
CA GLY A 722 -3.77 -21.55 47.30
C GLY A 722 -5.14 -21.25 46.69
N THR A 723 -5.85 -20.22 47.14
CA THR A 723 -7.11 -19.79 46.54
C THR A 723 -6.87 -19.26 45.14
N LEU A 724 -7.64 -19.76 44.15
CA LEU A 724 -7.53 -19.32 42.77
C LEU A 724 -8.01 -17.87 42.58
N ILE A 725 -7.23 -17.08 41.88
CA ILE A 725 -7.58 -15.72 41.45
C ILE A 725 -7.95 -15.78 39.98
N LYS A 726 -9.15 -15.29 39.65
CA LYS A 726 -9.64 -15.29 38.28
C LYS A 726 -8.80 -14.38 37.38
N VAL A 727 -8.89 -14.64 36.08
CA VAL A 727 -8.26 -13.82 35.05
C VAL A 727 -9.06 -12.54 34.88
N ASP A 728 -8.39 -11.40 34.93
CA ASP A 728 -9.00 -10.10 34.65
C ASP A 728 -9.14 -9.95 33.13
N GLU A 729 -10.29 -9.41 32.65
CA GLU A 729 -10.53 -9.19 31.22
C GLU A 729 -10.23 -10.40 30.35
N LEU A 730 -10.91 -11.52 30.61
CA LEU A 730 -10.61 -12.83 30.01
C LEU A 730 -10.50 -12.77 28.48
N ALA A 731 -11.41 -12.08 27.81
CA ALA A 731 -11.40 -11.97 26.36
C ALA A 731 -10.11 -11.27 25.84
N ASN A 732 -9.68 -10.17 26.48
CA ASN A 732 -8.44 -9.45 26.16
C ASN A 732 -7.20 -10.32 26.40
N THR A 733 -7.23 -11.10 27.49
CA THR A 733 -6.10 -11.96 27.85
C THR A 733 -5.98 -13.14 26.90
N LEU A 734 -7.10 -13.74 26.47
CA LEU A 734 -7.10 -14.77 25.44
C LEU A 734 -6.63 -14.25 24.07
N GLN A 735 -7.03 -13.03 23.71
CA GLN A 735 -6.51 -12.40 22.51
C GLN A 735 -4.98 -12.23 22.55
N ALA A 736 -4.46 -11.76 23.69
CA ALA A 736 -3.01 -11.64 23.89
C ALA A 736 -2.28 -13.00 23.84
N CYS A 737 -2.95 -14.11 24.26
CA CYS A 737 -2.44 -15.46 24.08
C CYS A 737 -2.31 -15.83 22.60
N ALA A 738 -3.34 -15.54 21.78
CA ALA A 738 -3.32 -15.79 20.33
C ALA A 738 -2.19 -15.01 19.66
N ASP A 739 -2.12 -13.72 19.95
CA ASP A 739 -1.11 -12.80 19.40
C ASP A 739 0.32 -13.22 19.79
N SER A 740 0.48 -13.85 20.96
CA SER A 740 1.77 -14.37 21.45
C SER A 740 2.12 -15.77 20.92
N GLY A 741 1.23 -16.43 20.14
CA GLY A 741 1.48 -17.73 19.55
C GLY A 741 1.12 -18.93 20.44
N ALA A 742 0.35 -18.74 21.50
CA ALA A 742 -0.13 -19.86 22.33
C ALA A 742 -1.12 -20.74 21.55
N LYS A 743 -0.97 -22.06 21.67
CA LYS A 743 -1.93 -23.05 21.14
C LYS A 743 -2.69 -23.77 22.27
N LYS A 744 -2.16 -23.69 23.49
CA LYS A 744 -2.76 -24.24 24.71
C LYS A 744 -2.80 -23.13 25.76
N VAL A 745 -3.91 -23.05 26.47
CA VAL A 745 -4.11 -22.06 27.52
C VAL A 745 -4.57 -22.75 28.79
N LEU A 746 -3.76 -22.62 29.82
CA LEU A 746 -4.06 -23.08 31.18
C LEU A 746 -4.78 -21.97 31.93
N LEU A 747 -6.04 -22.17 32.32
CA LEU A 747 -6.83 -21.13 32.96
C LEU A 747 -7.61 -21.63 34.18
N PRO A 748 -7.83 -20.75 35.21
CA PRO A 748 -8.59 -21.20 36.40
C PRO A 748 -10.07 -21.45 36.08
N ALA A 749 -10.61 -22.54 36.61
CA ALA A 749 -12.02 -22.92 36.38
C ALA A 749 -13.01 -21.82 36.77
N VAL A 750 -12.66 -20.98 37.76
CA VAL A 750 -13.49 -19.84 38.18
C VAL A 750 -13.64 -18.77 37.09
N SER A 751 -12.72 -18.69 36.09
CA SER A 751 -12.81 -17.79 34.95
C SER A 751 -13.75 -18.30 33.84
N MET A 752 -14.20 -19.54 33.88
CA MET A 752 -15.12 -20.08 32.88
C MET A 752 -16.49 -19.38 32.90
N MET A 753 -16.86 -18.75 34.01
CA MET A 753 -18.09 -17.95 34.09
C MET A 753 -18.06 -16.73 33.16
N ASP A 754 -16.89 -16.24 32.83
CA ASP A 754 -16.68 -15.03 31.98
C ASP A 754 -16.62 -15.40 30.49
N PHE A 755 -16.77 -16.66 30.08
CA PHE A 755 -16.74 -17.09 28.67
C PHE A 755 -17.84 -16.47 27.82
N ALA A 756 -18.94 -16.05 28.41
CA ALA A 756 -19.97 -15.31 27.68
C ALA A 756 -19.47 -13.98 27.07
N THR A 757 -18.33 -13.47 27.56
CA THR A 757 -17.69 -12.24 27.05
C THR A 757 -16.63 -12.52 25.96
N VAL A 758 -16.30 -13.80 25.74
CA VAL A 758 -15.24 -14.22 24.80
C VAL A 758 -15.84 -14.46 23.41
N PRO A 759 -15.30 -13.86 22.35
CA PRO A 759 -15.71 -14.17 20.99
C PRO A 759 -15.58 -15.66 20.66
N ALA A 760 -16.57 -16.21 19.93
CA ALA A 760 -16.59 -17.62 19.59
C ALA A 760 -15.35 -18.06 18.79
N ASP A 761 -14.83 -17.19 17.97
CA ASP A 761 -13.66 -17.42 17.11
C ASP A 761 -12.40 -17.68 17.94
N LEU A 762 -12.21 -16.93 19.03
CA LEU A 762 -11.08 -17.14 19.96
C LEU A 762 -11.14 -18.48 20.68
N MET A 763 -12.35 -19.00 20.91
CA MET A 763 -12.53 -20.30 21.56
C MET A 763 -12.04 -21.47 20.70
N THR A 764 -11.98 -21.30 19.40
CA THR A 764 -11.52 -22.34 18.45
C THR A 764 -10.01 -22.34 18.23
N VAL A 765 -9.31 -21.25 18.59
CA VAL A 765 -7.85 -21.09 18.38
C VAL A 765 -7.05 -21.94 19.36
N PHE A 766 -7.58 -22.22 20.55
CA PHE A 766 -6.83 -22.84 21.63
C PHE A 766 -7.41 -24.17 22.09
N GLN A 767 -6.52 -25.03 22.56
CA GLN A 767 -6.89 -26.08 23.52
C GLN A 767 -6.94 -25.44 24.92
N LEU A 768 -8.14 -25.22 25.45
CA LEU A 768 -8.35 -24.70 26.79
C LEU A 768 -8.19 -25.80 27.82
N ILE A 769 -7.36 -25.57 28.84
CA ILE A 769 -7.07 -26.51 29.90
C ILE A 769 -7.50 -25.90 31.26
N PRO A 770 -8.72 -26.13 31.73
CA PRO A 770 -9.18 -25.58 33.01
C PRO A 770 -8.53 -26.31 34.19
N TYR A 771 -8.13 -25.55 35.24
CA TYR A 771 -7.61 -26.12 36.49
C TYR A 771 -8.44 -25.68 37.70
N GLN A 772 -8.50 -26.55 38.73
CA GLN A 772 -9.36 -26.36 39.91
C GLN A 772 -8.60 -25.89 41.15
N ASN A 773 -7.31 -26.16 41.24
CA ASN A 773 -6.41 -25.77 42.33
C ASN A 773 -4.97 -25.65 41.79
N ALA A 774 -4.04 -25.21 42.61
CA ALA A 774 -2.65 -24.99 42.20
C ALA A 774 -1.92 -26.30 41.83
N GLU A 775 -2.20 -27.41 42.54
CA GLU A 775 -1.63 -28.72 42.25
C GLU A 775 -2.10 -29.25 40.91
N ASP A 776 -3.41 -29.14 40.63
CA ASP A 776 -4.01 -29.50 39.35
C ASP A 776 -3.44 -28.66 38.20
N ALA A 777 -3.17 -27.36 38.45
CA ALA A 777 -2.49 -26.48 37.47
C ALA A 777 -1.09 -26.99 37.16
N VAL A 778 -0.31 -27.38 38.13
CA VAL A 778 1.03 -27.94 37.95
C VAL A 778 0.99 -29.24 37.13
N PHE A 779 0.11 -30.17 37.49
CA PHE A 779 0.01 -31.46 36.78
C PHE A 779 -0.40 -31.27 35.32
N LYS A 780 -1.40 -30.43 35.06
CA LYS A 780 -1.87 -30.14 33.71
C LYS A 780 -0.84 -29.36 32.89
N ALA A 781 -0.13 -28.42 33.51
CA ALA A 781 0.95 -27.69 32.84
C ALA A 781 2.12 -28.57 32.39
N LEU A 782 2.45 -29.59 33.23
CA LEU A 782 3.53 -30.56 32.98
C LEU A 782 3.06 -31.81 32.19
N GLY A 783 1.80 -31.89 31.83
CA GLY A 783 1.23 -33.05 31.13
C GLY A 783 1.35 -34.36 31.94
N VAL A 784 1.16 -34.28 33.26
CA VAL A 784 1.12 -35.43 34.16
C VAL A 784 -0.34 -35.69 34.52
N GLU A 785 -0.85 -36.85 34.21
CA GLU A 785 -2.19 -37.31 34.63
C GLU A 785 -2.21 -37.79 36.08
#